data_9231c6ff970a521b3fecd518b7cab86b
#
_entry.id   9231c6ff970a521b3fecd518b7cab86b
#
_cell.length_a   1.000
_cell.length_b   1.000
_cell.length_c   1.000
_cell.angle_alpha   90.00
_cell.angle_beta   90.00
_cell.angle_gamma   90.00
#
_symmetry.space_group_name_H-M   'P 1'
#
loop_
_entity.id
_entity.type
_entity.pdbx_description
1 polymer ?
#
loop_
_entity_poly.entity_id
_entity_poly.type
_entity_poly.pdbx_seq_one_letter_code
_entity_poly.pdbx_strand_id
1 'polypeptide(L)'
;MSNPAEQVIEAKEVRGYCALCTAHCATIATVENGRVTKLEPDHDHPNGGVMCVKSKAAPELVYNSDRLNYPLKRTRSKTDADPGWQRVSWDEALDDIARKLLAIRDQHGAKAMALGKGTKSGTSVDDVERWLGRFLYLYGSPNWVSTTHVCNWHKDTGFSFTFGTTIQTPDVAHSKSFLLWGHNPSSTSLILAHDIIAARQRGMKTVVVDPRRVGIGANADMLLQVRPGTDGALALALIHCLIEESWYDVEFVRRWTNGMFLLNKTTGAVITEADLIAAGSQNHFVVWDEAKNETVIYDPDTGAYVRDHVRPALFGTRILRSKDGNEMICQPVFERLGEIAAEFAPEKSAKITWVPADQVWKTALMLAHNRPLSLYMWNGVGQHTNATQTSRAIASLYALLGDFDRQGGNVTFPKLPTNNVDGKEFLSKEAAALRIGREKKPLGPPASPGNCAAYDIFTAILDEQPYPIKAFLAFGCNPVMSNPDPRRAREALSKLDFAVALDLFMTPTAALCDYVLPATSFLEMSAITTAFEHRQAGKTHLQYRAAVVEPLNERRSDTWILFELAKRMGMSEQFFDGDIEAAYAYELAPTGITLDELKNAPGGISRPVAPSFEKHAKTNKDGRTRGFATPSKRVELYCHKFAAAGYPALPEYVEPALSPVSRPDIAANFPLVLTNAKNTTFVHSQHRSLTSLRKALPEPSADVHPETALRYGIKNKEWMTVETPKGAIKVRARVTKIIIPGAVCVQHGWWQGCKELELPGYDAYDSTGANAAMLIGADLSDPISGSLPHRSYLCRVRPVT
;
A
#
# COMPACT_ATOMS: atom_id res chain seq x y z
N MET A 1 56.41 -25.31 21.91
CA MET A 1 54.96 -25.05 21.83
C MET A 1 54.78 -24.05 20.73
N SER A 2 54.42 -24.49 19.52
CA SER A 2 54.20 -23.68 18.36
C SER A 2 52.87 -22.95 18.52
N ASN A 3 52.92 -21.60 18.41
CA ASN A 3 51.80 -20.73 18.39
C ASN A 3 50.81 -21.20 17.27
N PRO A 4 49.51 -21.36 17.53
CA PRO A 4 48.57 -21.63 16.47
C PRO A 4 48.59 -20.40 15.54
N ALA A 5 48.88 -20.63 14.27
CA ALA A 5 48.86 -19.61 13.25
C ALA A 5 47.50 -18.88 13.33
N GLU A 6 47.51 -17.58 13.59
CA GLU A 6 46.35 -16.70 13.39
C GLU A 6 45.88 -16.91 11.94
N GLN A 7 44.76 -17.59 11.77
CA GLN A 7 44.11 -17.66 10.47
C GLN A 7 43.78 -16.21 10.05
N VAL A 8 44.46 -15.73 9.04
CA VAL A 8 44.12 -14.45 8.41
C VAL A 8 42.69 -14.56 7.89
N ILE A 9 41.77 -13.93 8.59
CA ILE A 9 40.37 -13.83 8.15
C ILE A 9 40.36 -12.89 6.92
N GLU A 10 40.10 -13.44 5.75
CA GLU A 10 39.91 -12.66 4.55
C GLU A 10 38.52 -11.98 4.67
N ALA A 11 38.51 -10.71 5.07
CA ALA A 11 37.31 -9.93 5.21
C ALA A 11 37.16 -8.98 3.99
N LYS A 12 35.97 -8.98 3.38
CA LYS A 12 35.61 -8.11 2.24
C LYS A 12 34.33 -7.35 2.57
N GLU A 13 34.29 -6.07 2.24
CA GLU A 13 33.08 -5.25 2.31
C GLU A 13 32.43 -5.13 0.92
N VAL A 14 31.10 -5.25 0.90
CA VAL A 14 30.28 -5.11 -0.32
C VAL A 14 29.20 -4.05 -0.07
N ARG A 15 29.26 -2.96 -0.80
CA ARG A 15 28.22 -1.91 -0.75
C ARG A 15 27.00 -2.34 -1.56
N GLY A 16 25.80 -2.01 -1.07
CA GLY A 16 24.53 -2.35 -1.73
C GLY A 16 23.36 -1.68 -1.04
N TYR A 17 22.20 -2.25 -1.20
CA TYR A 17 20.98 -1.82 -0.51
C TYR A 17 20.13 -3.03 -0.08
N CYS A 18 19.41 -2.87 1.03
CA CYS A 18 18.49 -3.88 1.54
C CYS A 18 17.21 -3.90 0.69
N ALA A 19 16.88 -5.04 0.10
CA ALA A 19 15.64 -5.22 -0.68
C ALA A 19 14.50 -5.88 0.12
N LEU A 20 14.53 -5.84 1.46
CA LEU A 20 13.44 -6.36 2.29
C LEU A 20 12.23 -5.43 2.39
N CYS A 21 12.30 -4.21 1.87
CA CYS A 21 11.15 -3.30 1.76
C CYS A 21 11.48 -2.11 0.86
N THR A 22 10.45 -1.32 0.50
CA THR A 22 10.58 -0.13 -0.35
C THR A 22 11.48 0.98 0.21
N ALA A 23 11.93 0.87 1.46
CA ALA A 23 12.86 1.84 2.02
C ALA A 23 14.26 1.73 1.38
N HIS A 24 14.64 0.56 0.87
CA HIS A 24 15.93 0.31 0.21
C HIS A 24 17.08 0.97 0.96
N CYS A 25 17.15 0.75 2.31
CA CYS A 25 18.23 1.30 3.11
C CYS A 25 19.58 0.86 2.54
N ALA A 26 20.47 1.80 2.28
CA ALA A 26 21.81 1.50 1.80
C ALA A 26 22.61 0.75 2.87
N THR A 27 23.38 -0.25 2.43
CA THR A 27 24.06 -1.21 3.30
C THR A 27 25.49 -1.45 2.89
N ILE A 28 26.31 -1.76 3.90
CA ILE A 28 27.63 -2.36 3.73
C ILE A 28 27.54 -3.77 4.32
N ALA A 29 27.82 -4.78 3.51
CA ALA A 29 27.85 -6.18 3.92
C ALA A 29 29.31 -6.60 4.17
N THR A 30 29.58 -7.20 5.32
CA THR A 30 30.87 -7.84 5.64
C THR A 30 30.81 -9.31 5.26
N VAL A 31 31.77 -9.75 4.46
CA VAL A 31 31.96 -11.15 4.06
C VAL A 31 33.27 -11.64 4.64
N GLU A 32 33.21 -12.71 5.42
CA GLU A 32 34.37 -13.36 6.05
C GLU A 32 34.43 -14.82 5.59
N ASN A 33 35.55 -15.24 5.02
CA ASN A 33 35.73 -16.59 4.51
C ASN A 33 34.58 -17.06 3.58
N GLY A 34 34.12 -16.16 2.68
CA GLY A 34 33.04 -16.44 1.73
C GLY A 34 31.63 -16.44 2.32
N ARG A 35 31.45 -16.07 3.59
CA ARG A 35 30.15 -15.99 4.27
C ARG A 35 29.82 -14.56 4.64
N VAL A 36 28.59 -14.11 4.33
CA VAL A 36 28.12 -12.83 4.85
C VAL A 36 27.83 -12.97 6.34
N THR A 37 28.50 -12.16 7.15
CA THR A 37 28.44 -12.22 8.62
C THR A 37 27.68 -11.03 9.20
N LYS A 38 27.68 -9.87 8.52
CA LYS A 38 27.15 -8.63 9.07
C LYS A 38 26.58 -7.74 7.97
N LEU A 39 25.51 -6.99 8.28
CA LEU A 39 25.04 -5.83 7.51
C LEU A 39 25.02 -4.60 8.40
N GLU A 40 25.55 -3.49 7.88
CA GLU A 40 25.56 -2.17 8.51
C GLU A 40 24.97 -1.11 7.57
N PRO A 41 24.46 0.03 8.12
CA PRO A 41 24.02 1.12 7.28
C PRO A 41 25.21 1.80 6.60
N ASP A 42 25.08 2.10 5.31
CA ASP A 42 26.02 2.98 4.61
C ASP A 42 25.66 4.44 4.93
N HIS A 43 26.51 5.11 5.69
CA HIS A 43 26.26 6.48 6.14
C HIS A 43 26.51 7.54 5.06
N ASP A 44 27.32 7.26 4.07
CA ASP A 44 27.67 8.18 2.99
C ASP A 44 26.68 8.17 1.83
N HIS A 45 25.79 7.19 1.81
CA HIS A 45 24.82 7.01 0.74
C HIS A 45 23.61 7.96 0.87
N PRO A 46 23.08 8.55 -0.23
CA PRO A 46 21.93 9.47 -0.18
C PRO A 46 20.68 8.89 0.50
N ASN A 47 20.51 7.56 0.45
CA ASN A 47 19.43 6.82 1.12
C ASN A 47 19.92 5.97 2.30
N GLY A 48 21.03 6.36 2.91
CA GLY A 48 21.71 5.63 3.97
C GLY A 48 21.48 6.18 5.37
N GLY A 49 22.38 5.82 6.28
CA GLY A 49 22.45 6.30 7.64
C GLY A 49 21.61 5.56 8.68
N VAL A 50 20.66 4.73 8.27
CA VAL A 50 19.78 3.95 9.17
C VAL A 50 19.44 2.58 8.61
N MET A 51 19.23 1.62 9.53
CA MET A 51 18.86 0.26 9.19
C MET A 51 18.03 -0.39 10.30
N CYS A 52 17.01 -1.18 9.93
CA CYS A 52 16.17 -1.88 10.88
C CYS A 52 16.75 -3.23 11.32
N VAL A 53 16.26 -3.77 12.44
CA VAL A 53 16.67 -5.08 12.96
C VAL A 53 16.48 -6.21 11.94
N LYS A 54 15.49 -6.12 11.05
CA LYS A 54 15.22 -7.13 10.01
C LYS A 54 16.34 -7.18 8.96
N SER A 55 16.84 -6.02 8.57
CA SER A 55 17.98 -5.92 7.66
C SER A 55 19.25 -6.46 8.32
N LYS A 56 19.50 -6.14 9.60
CA LYS A 56 20.64 -6.69 10.37
C LYS A 56 20.59 -8.21 10.47
N ALA A 57 19.39 -8.80 10.53
CA ALA A 57 19.20 -10.26 10.56
C ALA A 57 19.24 -10.91 9.16
N ALA A 58 19.37 -10.16 8.08
CA ALA A 58 19.33 -10.71 6.73
C ALA A 58 20.44 -11.75 6.43
N PRO A 59 21.66 -11.70 6.99
CA PRO A 59 22.63 -12.81 6.86
C PRO A 59 22.06 -14.16 7.29
N GLU A 60 21.22 -14.20 8.33
CA GLU A 60 20.58 -15.45 8.78
C GLU A 60 19.65 -16.04 7.69
N LEU A 61 19.08 -15.22 6.80
CA LEU A 61 18.26 -15.72 5.68
C LEU A 61 19.05 -16.60 4.74
N VAL A 62 20.31 -16.29 4.47
CA VAL A 62 21.14 -17.04 3.53
C VAL A 62 21.38 -18.46 4.05
N TYR A 63 21.63 -18.60 5.36
CA TYR A 63 22.10 -19.83 5.99
C TYR A 63 21.04 -20.56 6.81
N ASN A 64 19.78 -20.09 6.80
CA ASN A 64 18.71 -20.73 7.55
C ASN A 64 18.47 -22.17 7.09
N SER A 65 18.35 -23.10 8.03
CA SER A 65 18.22 -24.54 7.76
C SER A 65 16.91 -24.93 7.05
N ASP A 66 15.87 -24.07 7.15
CA ASP A 66 14.56 -24.30 6.54
C ASP A 66 14.44 -23.72 5.11
N ARG A 67 15.53 -23.16 4.56
CA ARG A 67 15.54 -22.63 3.19
C ARG A 67 15.29 -23.72 2.16
N LEU A 68 14.46 -23.41 1.18
CA LEU A 68 14.35 -24.22 -0.04
C LEU A 68 15.66 -24.16 -0.81
N ASN A 69 16.15 -25.30 -1.26
CA ASN A 69 17.46 -25.47 -1.88
C ASN A 69 17.40 -26.05 -3.28
N TYR A 70 16.32 -26.72 -3.62
CA TYR A 70 16.16 -27.46 -4.89
C TYR A 70 14.76 -27.28 -5.43
N PRO A 71 14.54 -27.35 -6.76
CA PRO A 71 13.20 -27.45 -7.31
C PRO A 71 12.51 -28.72 -6.81
N LEU A 72 11.28 -28.55 -6.34
CA LEU A 72 10.45 -29.64 -5.78
C LEU A 72 9.18 -29.80 -6.64
N LYS A 73 8.88 -31.05 -7.01
CA LYS A 73 7.67 -31.48 -7.70
C LYS A 73 6.80 -32.28 -6.76
N ARG A 74 5.53 -31.95 -6.68
CA ARG A 74 4.53 -32.75 -5.99
C ARG A 74 4.21 -33.99 -6.80
N THR A 75 4.22 -35.18 -6.16
CA THR A 75 3.89 -36.45 -6.82
C THR A 75 2.56 -37.04 -6.38
N ARG A 76 1.95 -36.50 -5.30
CA ARG A 76 0.66 -36.94 -4.76
C ARG A 76 -0.40 -35.86 -4.91
N SER A 77 -1.66 -36.24 -4.71
CA SER A 77 -2.78 -35.30 -4.74
C SER A 77 -2.56 -34.11 -3.81
N LYS A 78 -3.11 -32.94 -4.17
CA LYS A 78 -3.10 -31.75 -3.30
C LYS A 78 -3.91 -31.95 -2.01
N THR A 79 -4.77 -32.95 -1.96
CA THR A 79 -5.55 -33.31 -0.78
C THR A 79 -4.86 -34.30 0.14
N ASP A 80 -3.76 -34.91 -0.31
CA ASP A 80 -3.00 -35.84 0.52
C ASP A 80 -2.20 -35.09 1.59
N ALA A 81 -2.16 -35.67 2.78
CA ALA A 81 -1.41 -35.11 3.92
C ALA A 81 0.11 -35.06 3.63
N ASP A 82 0.63 -36.09 2.95
CA ASP A 82 2.00 -36.13 2.44
C ASP A 82 2.02 -35.75 0.97
N PRO A 83 2.63 -34.63 0.60
CA PRO A 83 2.73 -34.17 -0.78
C PRO A 83 3.58 -35.07 -1.68
N GLY A 84 4.44 -35.91 -1.11
CA GLY A 84 5.38 -36.75 -1.86
C GLY A 84 6.39 -35.88 -2.65
N TRP A 85 6.99 -34.87 -2.03
CA TRP A 85 7.92 -33.98 -2.70
C TRP A 85 9.11 -34.74 -3.29
N GLN A 86 9.33 -34.56 -4.58
CA GLN A 86 10.46 -35.07 -5.32
C GLN A 86 11.34 -33.92 -5.80
N ARG A 87 12.67 -34.00 -5.53
CA ARG A 87 13.65 -33.11 -6.15
C ARG A 87 13.73 -33.41 -7.65
N VAL A 88 13.71 -32.36 -8.47
CA VAL A 88 13.86 -32.43 -9.92
C VAL A 88 14.92 -31.41 -10.36
N SER A 89 15.40 -31.53 -11.59
CA SER A 89 16.30 -30.52 -12.16
C SER A 89 15.55 -29.23 -12.52
N TRP A 90 16.29 -28.13 -12.70
CA TRP A 90 15.72 -26.90 -13.21
C TRP A 90 15.10 -27.05 -14.60
N ASP A 91 15.77 -27.77 -15.51
CA ASP A 91 15.24 -27.99 -16.86
C ASP A 91 13.94 -28.80 -16.82
N GLU A 92 13.92 -29.92 -16.08
CA GLU A 92 12.69 -30.69 -15.91
C GLU A 92 11.54 -29.84 -15.36
N ALA A 93 11.81 -29.03 -14.31
CA ALA A 93 10.82 -28.19 -13.69
C ALA A 93 10.28 -27.12 -14.67
N LEU A 94 11.18 -26.36 -15.31
CA LEU A 94 10.80 -25.25 -16.16
C LEU A 94 10.14 -25.70 -17.46
N ASP A 95 10.60 -26.82 -18.06
CA ASP A 95 10.00 -27.40 -19.26
C ASP A 95 8.57 -27.92 -18.98
N ASP A 96 8.36 -28.62 -17.86
CA ASP A 96 7.01 -29.11 -17.49
C ASP A 96 6.07 -27.95 -17.12
N ILE A 97 6.57 -26.94 -16.40
CA ILE A 97 5.80 -25.74 -16.08
C ILE A 97 5.38 -25.00 -17.35
N ALA A 98 6.32 -24.74 -18.27
CA ALA A 98 6.05 -24.08 -19.54
C ALA A 98 5.01 -24.83 -20.36
N ARG A 99 5.20 -26.15 -20.52
CA ARG A 99 4.29 -27.03 -21.26
C ARG A 99 2.88 -26.99 -20.68
N LYS A 100 2.72 -27.09 -19.36
CA LYS A 100 1.41 -27.05 -18.68
C LYS A 100 0.73 -25.70 -18.80
N LEU A 101 1.47 -24.59 -18.66
CA LEU A 101 0.91 -23.25 -18.82
C LEU A 101 0.45 -23.00 -20.26
N LEU A 102 1.23 -23.44 -21.26
CA LEU A 102 0.81 -23.36 -22.66
C LEU A 102 -0.43 -24.22 -22.93
N ALA A 103 -0.49 -25.44 -22.41
CA ALA A 103 -1.67 -26.31 -22.55
C ALA A 103 -2.92 -25.67 -21.92
N ILE A 104 -2.81 -25.06 -20.74
CA ILE A 104 -3.93 -24.34 -20.10
C ILE A 104 -4.37 -23.15 -20.94
N ARG A 105 -3.41 -22.39 -21.52
CA ARG A 105 -3.72 -21.29 -22.42
C ARG A 105 -4.48 -21.77 -23.66
N ASP A 106 -4.05 -22.86 -24.26
CA ASP A 106 -4.65 -23.39 -25.47
C ASP A 106 -6.04 -23.98 -25.24
N GLN A 107 -6.27 -24.61 -24.06
CA GLN A 107 -7.55 -25.25 -23.71
C GLN A 107 -8.57 -24.29 -23.11
N HIS A 108 -8.16 -23.32 -22.30
CA HIS A 108 -9.04 -22.47 -21.49
C HIS A 108 -8.89 -20.98 -21.79
N GLY A 109 -7.95 -20.61 -22.67
CA GLY A 109 -7.58 -19.21 -22.96
C GLY A 109 -6.63 -18.63 -21.92
N ALA A 110 -5.88 -17.61 -22.32
CA ALA A 110 -4.88 -16.97 -21.46
C ALA A 110 -5.45 -16.42 -20.14
N LYS A 111 -6.71 -16.01 -20.11
CA LYS A 111 -7.41 -15.49 -18.92
C LYS A 111 -7.54 -16.54 -17.80
N ALA A 112 -7.38 -17.83 -18.10
CA ALA A 112 -7.49 -18.90 -17.11
C ALA A 112 -6.26 -19.03 -16.19
N MET A 113 -5.21 -18.22 -16.41
CA MET A 113 -4.05 -18.11 -15.52
C MET A 113 -4.15 -16.84 -14.66
N ALA A 114 -3.80 -16.95 -13.39
CA ALA A 114 -3.55 -15.81 -12.52
C ALA A 114 -2.09 -15.82 -12.02
N LEU A 115 -1.47 -14.65 -11.91
CA LEU A 115 -0.14 -14.48 -11.35
C LEU A 115 -0.23 -13.66 -10.08
N GLY A 116 0.15 -14.26 -8.96
CA GLY A 116 0.23 -13.63 -7.66
C GLY A 116 1.64 -13.19 -7.34
N LYS A 117 1.77 -11.95 -6.86
CA LYS A 117 3.04 -11.45 -6.34
C LYS A 117 2.94 -11.10 -4.87
N GLY A 118 4.05 -11.23 -4.16
CA GLY A 118 4.22 -10.69 -2.82
C GLY A 118 4.22 -9.16 -2.81
N THR A 119 4.23 -8.61 -1.61
CA THR A 119 4.48 -7.18 -1.42
C THR A 119 5.97 -6.91 -1.52
N LYS A 120 6.35 -5.68 -1.90
CA LYS A 120 7.73 -5.16 -1.84
C LYS A 120 8.30 -5.11 -0.41
N SER A 121 7.59 -5.63 0.57
CA SER A 121 8.01 -5.69 1.97
C SER A 121 8.27 -7.13 2.37
N GLY A 122 9.54 -7.45 2.65
CA GLY A 122 9.98 -8.78 3.09
C GLY A 122 10.51 -9.67 1.98
N THR A 123 10.33 -9.29 0.72
CA THR A 123 10.83 -10.02 -0.46
C THR A 123 11.55 -9.07 -1.40
N SER A 124 12.46 -9.58 -2.21
CA SER A 124 13.11 -8.84 -3.29
C SER A 124 12.23 -8.74 -4.56
N VAL A 125 10.92 -8.88 -4.41
CA VAL A 125 9.95 -8.77 -5.52
C VAL A 125 10.06 -7.44 -6.27
N ASP A 126 10.54 -6.36 -5.63
CA ASP A 126 10.74 -5.09 -6.32
C ASP A 126 11.72 -5.21 -7.50
N ASP A 127 12.69 -6.08 -7.39
CA ASP A 127 13.70 -6.31 -8.43
C ASP A 127 13.09 -6.98 -9.69
N VAL A 128 12.02 -7.76 -9.54
CA VAL A 128 11.41 -8.55 -10.63
C VAL A 128 9.99 -8.08 -11.00
N GLU A 129 9.35 -7.25 -10.18
CA GLU A 129 7.91 -6.92 -10.32
C GLU A 129 7.50 -6.49 -11.73
N ARG A 130 8.27 -5.62 -12.37
CA ARG A 130 7.94 -5.12 -13.71
C ARG A 130 8.05 -6.21 -14.77
N TRP A 131 9.03 -7.08 -14.65
CA TRP A 131 9.21 -8.24 -15.52
C TRP A 131 8.08 -9.27 -15.35
N LEU A 132 7.55 -9.44 -14.14
CA LEU A 132 6.35 -10.26 -13.87
C LEU A 132 5.14 -9.71 -14.64
N GLY A 133 4.98 -8.38 -14.69
CA GLY A 133 3.94 -7.74 -15.49
C GLY A 133 4.10 -8.04 -16.97
N ARG A 134 5.31 -7.84 -17.49
CA ARG A 134 5.65 -8.15 -18.88
C ARG A 134 5.34 -9.60 -19.26
N PHE A 135 5.73 -10.55 -18.41
CA PHE A 135 5.45 -11.97 -18.60
C PHE A 135 3.94 -12.26 -18.65
N LEU A 136 3.20 -11.76 -17.66
CA LEU A 136 1.75 -11.98 -17.56
C LEU A 136 1.01 -11.44 -18.79
N TYR A 137 1.38 -10.24 -19.24
CA TYR A 137 0.71 -9.56 -20.35
C TYR A 137 1.08 -10.17 -21.71
N LEU A 138 2.32 -10.62 -21.91
CA LEU A 138 2.71 -11.38 -23.08
C LEU A 138 2.04 -12.76 -23.13
N TYR A 139 1.84 -13.40 -21.97
CA TYR A 139 1.02 -14.62 -21.91
C TYR A 139 -0.42 -14.35 -22.33
N GLY A 140 -0.92 -13.11 -22.14
CA GLY A 140 -2.26 -12.64 -22.49
C GLY A 140 -3.24 -12.63 -21.31
N SER A 141 -2.78 -12.89 -20.07
CA SER A 141 -3.66 -12.89 -18.92
C SER A 141 -3.79 -11.48 -18.30
N PRO A 142 -5.04 -11.06 -17.96
CA PRO A 142 -5.27 -9.81 -17.22
C PRO A 142 -5.15 -9.97 -15.70
N ASN A 143 -5.03 -11.19 -15.17
CA ASN A 143 -5.28 -11.53 -13.77
C ASN A 143 -4.00 -11.42 -12.92
N TRP A 144 -3.57 -10.18 -12.69
CA TRP A 144 -2.49 -9.87 -11.76
C TRP A 144 -3.01 -9.79 -10.34
N VAL A 145 -2.65 -10.74 -9.48
CA VAL A 145 -3.09 -10.82 -8.08
C VAL A 145 -2.12 -10.08 -7.17
N SER A 146 -2.64 -9.16 -6.36
CA SER A 146 -1.85 -8.35 -5.45
C SER A 146 -2.65 -7.99 -4.19
N THR A 147 -1.96 -7.56 -3.15
CA THR A 147 -2.56 -7.07 -1.90
C THR A 147 -2.77 -5.54 -1.90
N THR A 148 -2.74 -4.90 -3.05
CA THR A 148 -2.82 -3.44 -3.20
C THR A 148 -4.04 -2.84 -2.48
N HIS A 149 -5.21 -3.48 -2.57
CA HIS A 149 -6.47 -3.06 -1.93
C HIS A 149 -6.38 -2.95 -0.39
N VAL A 150 -5.54 -3.74 0.26
CA VAL A 150 -5.30 -3.70 1.72
C VAL A 150 -3.93 -3.12 2.07
N CYS A 151 -3.19 -2.54 1.11
CA CYS A 151 -1.87 -2.00 1.31
C CYS A 151 -1.79 -0.51 0.98
N ASN A 152 -1.44 -0.16 -0.25
CA ASN A 152 -1.09 1.21 -0.64
C ASN A 152 -2.13 1.91 -1.52
N TRP A 153 -3.14 1.20 -2.01
CA TRP A 153 -4.09 1.74 -2.99
C TRP A 153 -4.73 3.06 -2.54
N HIS A 154 -5.11 3.16 -1.26
CA HIS A 154 -5.81 4.33 -0.73
C HIS A 154 -4.93 5.58 -0.68
N LYS A 155 -3.64 5.44 -0.33
CA LYS A 155 -2.70 6.57 -0.38
C LYS A 155 -2.28 6.94 -1.81
N ASP A 156 -2.37 6.00 -2.73
CA ASP A 156 -1.98 6.20 -4.12
C ASP A 156 -3.22 6.52 -4.98
N THR A 157 -3.98 5.52 -5.41
CA THR A 157 -5.13 5.73 -6.30
C THR A 157 -6.29 6.44 -5.60
N GLY A 158 -6.56 6.11 -4.32
CA GLY A 158 -7.60 6.79 -3.53
C GLY A 158 -7.33 8.29 -3.40
N PHE A 159 -6.09 8.66 -3.12
CA PHE A 159 -5.65 10.06 -3.07
C PHE A 159 -5.73 10.75 -4.45
N SER A 160 -5.45 10.00 -5.52
CA SER A 160 -5.47 10.53 -6.88
C SER A 160 -6.86 10.95 -7.38
N PHE A 161 -7.93 10.45 -6.79
CA PHE A 161 -9.29 10.94 -7.11
C PHE A 161 -9.51 12.40 -6.71
N THR A 162 -8.72 12.89 -5.76
CA THR A 162 -8.76 14.30 -5.35
C THR A 162 -7.72 15.14 -6.08
N PHE A 163 -6.47 14.67 -6.18
CA PHE A 163 -5.36 15.49 -6.72
C PHE A 163 -4.94 15.12 -8.16
N GLY A 164 -5.53 14.09 -8.77
CA GLY A 164 -5.10 13.59 -10.08
C GLY A 164 -3.75 12.87 -10.06
N THR A 165 -3.14 12.71 -8.89
CA THR A 165 -1.86 12.04 -8.68
C THR A 165 -1.82 11.34 -7.33
N THR A 166 -0.95 10.34 -7.19
CA THR A 166 -0.72 9.66 -5.90
C THR A 166 -0.19 10.64 -4.84
N ILE A 167 -0.24 10.23 -3.56
CA ILE A 167 0.41 11.02 -2.51
C ILE A 167 1.91 11.16 -2.84
N GLN A 168 2.39 12.39 -2.85
CA GLN A 168 3.77 12.69 -3.23
C GLN A 168 4.73 12.53 -2.05
N THR A 169 6.03 12.60 -2.33
CA THR A 169 7.06 12.50 -1.29
C THR A 169 6.99 13.71 -0.37
N PRO A 170 6.92 13.52 0.96
CA PRO A 170 6.97 14.66 1.89
C PRO A 170 8.35 15.32 1.85
N ASP A 171 8.37 16.64 1.76
CA ASP A 171 9.60 17.45 1.86
C ASP A 171 9.91 17.77 3.32
N VAL A 172 10.28 16.73 4.07
CA VAL A 172 10.51 16.79 5.53
C VAL A 172 11.57 17.83 5.92
N ALA A 173 12.54 18.07 5.03
CA ALA A 173 13.63 19.02 5.30
C ALA A 173 13.13 20.45 5.49
N HIS A 174 12.05 20.83 4.84
CA HIS A 174 11.51 22.19 4.85
C HIS A 174 10.12 22.29 5.52
N SER A 175 9.55 21.17 5.97
CA SER A 175 8.24 21.17 6.65
C SER A 175 8.32 21.84 8.02
N LYS A 176 7.29 22.64 8.36
CA LYS A 176 7.08 23.18 9.70
C LYS A 176 6.17 22.29 10.54
N SER A 177 5.30 21.52 9.88
CA SER A 177 4.54 20.46 10.54
C SER A 177 4.44 19.22 9.68
N PHE A 178 4.18 18.08 10.32
CA PHE A 178 4.03 16.78 9.66
C PHE A 178 2.82 16.06 10.22
N LEU A 179 1.87 15.72 9.34
CA LEU A 179 0.70 14.92 9.67
C LEU A 179 0.93 13.47 9.24
N LEU A 180 1.04 12.57 10.22
CA LEU A 180 1.09 11.12 10.02
C LEU A 180 -0.29 10.53 10.30
N TRP A 181 -0.89 9.88 9.31
CA TRP A 181 -2.21 9.28 9.45
C TRP A 181 -2.18 7.77 9.17
N GLY A 182 -2.44 6.95 10.22
CA GLY A 182 -2.42 5.50 10.09
C GLY A 182 -1.10 4.93 9.56
N HIS A 183 0.00 5.58 9.86
CA HIS A 183 1.35 5.24 9.44
C HIS A 183 2.36 5.36 10.59
N ASN A 184 3.07 4.26 10.89
CA ASN A 184 4.15 4.25 11.85
C ASN A 184 5.51 4.02 11.17
N PRO A 185 6.21 5.08 10.72
CA PRO A 185 7.48 4.95 10.00
C PRO A 185 8.59 4.31 10.86
N SER A 186 8.54 4.41 12.18
CA SER A 186 9.49 3.73 13.08
C SER A 186 9.47 2.21 12.96
N SER A 187 8.39 1.62 12.43
CA SER A 187 8.27 0.18 12.17
C SER A 187 8.33 -0.18 10.69
N THR A 188 8.11 0.77 9.78
CA THR A 188 7.85 0.49 8.36
C THR A 188 8.79 1.22 7.41
N SER A 189 9.35 2.36 7.80
CA SER A 189 10.26 3.17 6.99
C SER A 189 11.20 3.98 7.88
N LEU A 190 12.28 3.37 8.33
CA LEU A 190 13.22 4.03 9.26
C LEU A 190 13.87 5.28 8.68
N ILE A 191 14.06 5.35 7.37
CA ILE A 191 14.60 6.55 6.70
C ILE A 191 13.67 7.74 6.96
N LEU A 192 12.37 7.57 6.69
CA LEU A 192 11.38 8.63 6.96
C LEU A 192 11.28 8.95 8.46
N ALA A 193 11.34 7.93 9.33
CA ALA A 193 11.34 8.16 10.78
C ALA A 193 12.56 8.98 11.24
N HIS A 194 13.73 8.67 10.74
CA HIS A 194 14.97 9.40 11.00
C HIS A 194 14.85 10.85 10.56
N ASP A 195 14.37 11.10 9.35
CA ASP A 195 14.22 12.45 8.81
C ASP A 195 13.18 13.28 9.58
N ILE A 196 12.06 12.66 10.02
CA ILE A 196 11.08 13.29 10.91
C ILE A 196 11.71 13.65 12.26
N ILE A 197 12.48 12.75 12.87
CA ILE A 197 13.16 13.02 14.16
C ILE A 197 14.13 14.18 14.01
N ALA A 198 14.94 14.21 12.97
CA ALA A 198 15.87 15.30 12.69
C ALA A 198 15.14 16.63 12.44
N ALA A 199 14.00 16.61 11.74
CA ALA A 199 13.18 17.80 11.52
C ALA A 199 12.53 18.31 12.82
N ARG A 200 12.08 17.40 13.70
CA ARG A 200 11.56 17.79 15.02
C ARG A 200 12.62 18.47 15.90
N GLN A 201 13.87 18.03 15.83
CA GLN A 201 14.99 18.72 16.52
C GLN A 201 15.18 20.15 16.02
N ARG A 202 14.79 20.47 14.79
CA ARG A 202 14.76 21.82 14.21
C ARG A 202 13.46 22.58 14.51
N GLY A 203 12.53 22.00 15.27
CA GLY A 203 11.27 22.64 15.69
C GLY A 203 10.03 22.25 14.90
N MET A 204 10.12 21.31 13.93
CA MET A 204 8.96 20.82 13.20
C MET A 204 7.95 20.17 14.16
N LYS A 205 6.68 20.55 14.04
CA LYS A 205 5.59 19.96 14.82
C LYS A 205 5.10 18.66 14.19
N THR A 206 4.65 17.72 15.02
CA THR A 206 4.13 16.44 14.56
C THR A 206 2.74 16.18 15.08
N VAL A 207 1.83 15.87 14.17
CA VAL A 207 0.48 15.35 14.45
C VAL A 207 0.41 13.89 14.01
N VAL A 208 -0.03 13.00 14.88
CA VAL A 208 -0.16 11.57 14.57
C VAL A 208 -1.59 11.11 14.86
N VAL A 209 -2.20 10.45 13.88
CA VAL A 209 -3.51 9.76 14.04
C VAL A 209 -3.25 8.26 13.99
N ASP A 210 -3.35 7.60 15.13
CA ASP A 210 -3.15 6.14 15.30
C ASP A 210 -3.84 5.69 16.59
N PRO A 211 -4.55 4.56 16.64
CA PRO A 211 -5.14 4.06 17.89
C PRO A 211 -4.09 3.69 18.95
N ARG A 212 -2.82 3.68 18.59
CA ARG A 212 -1.71 3.28 19.47
C ARG A 212 -0.69 4.40 19.66
N ARG A 213 -0.21 4.56 20.86
CA ARG A 213 0.88 5.48 21.22
C ARG A 213 2.24 4.80 20.99
N VAL A 214 2.71 4.78 19.74
CA VAL A 214 3.95 4.08 19.35
C VAL A 214 4.79 4.91 18.37
N GLY A 215 6.10 4.62 18.31
CA GLY A 215 7.02 5.26 17.38
C GLY A 215 7.00 6.80 17.49
N ILE A 216 6.86 7.49 16.38
CA ILE A 216 6.76 8.97 16.37
C ILE A 216 5.59 9.44 17.23
N GLY A 217 4.45 8.70 17.23
CA GLY A 217 3.27 9.05 18.02
C GLY A 217 3.46 9.03 19.53
N ALA A 218 4.47 8.31 20.04
CA ALA A 218 4.77 8.28 21.48
C ALA A 218 5.17 9.66 22.03
N ASN A 219 5.81 10.47 21.20
CA ASN A 219 6.33 11.79 21.53
C ASN A 219 5.83 12.89 20.57
N ALA A 220 4.73 12.67 19.85
CA ALA A 220 4.14 13.66 18.96
C ALA A 220 3.67 14.89 19.74
N ASP A 221 3.68 16.07 19.11
CA ASP A 221 3.11 17.29 19.67
C ASP A 221 1.58 17.13 19.85
N MET A 222 0.93 16.37 18.94
CA MET A 222 -0.46 15.95 19.06
C MET A 222 -0.61 14.49 18.63
N LEU A 223 -1.17 13.65 19.49
CA LEU A 223 -1.57 12.28 19.16
C LEU A 223 -3.08 12.15 19.32
N LEU A 224 -3.75 11.86 18.20
CA LEU A 224 -5.19 11.56 18.16
C LEU A 224 -5.36 10.03 18.13
N GLN A 225 -5.72 9.44 19.27
CA GLN A 225 -5.95 8.00 19.39
C GLN A 225 -7.38 7.67 18.95
N VAL A 226 -7.55 7.52 17.65
CA VAL A 226 -8.87 7.34 17.01
C VAL A 226 -9.41 5.91 17.19
N ARG A 227 -10.72 5.77 17.37
CA ARG A 227 -11.41 4.49 17.25
C ARG A 227 -11.15 3.91 15.85
N PRO A 228 -10.63 2.67 15.73
CA PRO A 228 -10.33 2.10 14.42
C PRO A 228 -11.53 2.13 13.47
N GLY A 229 -11.31 2.65 12.25
CA GLY A 229 -12.32 2.77 11.20
C GLY A 229 -13.17 4.05 11.22
N THR A 230 -12.89 4.99 12.12
CA THR A 230 -13.62 6.27 12.18
C THR A 230 -12.79 7.47 11.72
N ASP A 231 -11.72 7.20 11.04
CA ASP A 231 -10.78 8.18 10.52
C ASP A 231 -11.46 9.21 9.58
N GLY A 232 -12.47 8.78 8.81
CA GLY A 232 -13.25 9.67 7.94
C GLY A 232 -14.05 10.72 8.73
N ALA A 233 -14.67 10.33 9.85
CA ALA A 233 -15.37 11.27 10.73
C ALA A 233 -14.40 12.27 11.36
N LEU A 234 -13.18 11.82 11.76
CA LEU A 234 -12.17 12.70 12.29
C LEU A 234 -11.65 13.69 11.23
N ALA A 235 -11.45 13.24 9.98
CA ALA A 235 -11.04 14.12 8.88
C ALA A 235 -12.09 15.19 8.58
N LEU A 236 -13.38 14.82 8.57
CA LEU A 236 -14.49 15.77 8.40
C LEU A 236 -14.60 16.73 9.59
N ALA A 237 -14.35 16.28 10.82
CA ALA A 237 -14.29 17.18 11.98
C ALA A 237 -13.18 18.22 11.87
N LEU A 238 -12.00 17.84 11.38
CA LEU A 238 -10.91 18.78 11.13
C LEU A 238 -11.26 19.75 9.98
N ILE A 239 -11.92 19.26 8.92
CA ILE A 239 -12.43 20.12 7.82
C ILE A 239 -13.43 21.14 8.36
N HIS A 240 -14.35 20.70 9.22
CA HIS A 240 -15.29 21.61 9.87
C HIS A 240 -14.57 22.75 10.60
N CYS A 241 -13.61 22.43 11.48
CA CYS A 241 -12.85 23.43 12.21
C CYS A 241 -12.15 24.42 11.27
N LEU A 242 -11.54 23.93 10.16
CA LEU A 242 -10.86 24.81 9.20
C LEU A 242 -11.83 25.74 8.48
N ILE A 243 -13.03 25.28 8.16
CA ILE A 243 -14.05 26.09 7.45
C ILE A 243 -14.69 27.09 8.40
N GLU A 244 -15.10 26.64 9.60
CA GLU A 244 -15.77 27.46 10.62
C GLU A 244 -14.92 28.66 11.03
N GLU A 245 -13.65 28.42 11.27
CA GLU A 245 -12.69 29.44 11.69
C GLU A 245 -11.99 30.16 10.53
N SER A 246 -12.33 29.81 9.29
CA SER A 246 -11.66 30.32 8.08
C SER A 246 -10.14 30.11 8.07
N TRP A 247 -9.65 29.01 8.64
CA TRP A 247 -8.24 28.63 8.72
C TRP A 247 -7.69 27.92 7.48
N TYR A 248 -8.47 27.79 6.42
CA TYR A 248 -8.04 27.20 5.15
C TYR A 248 -7.32 28.22 4.24
N ASP A 249 -6.59 27.75 3.24
CA ASP A 249 -5.94 28.60 2.22
C ASP A 249 -7.00 29.05 1.20
N VAL A 250 -7.59 30.23 1.44
CA VAL A 250 -8.69 30.79 0.62
C VAL A 250 -8.29 30.91 -0.84
N GLU A 251 -7.07 31.38 -1.12
CA GLU A 251 -6.60 31.56 -2.49
C GLU A 251 -6.39 30.24 -3.21
N PHE A 252 -5.78 29.24 -2.53
CA PHE A 252 -5.64 27.92 -3.10
C PHE A 252 -7.01 27.26 -3.36
N VAL A 253 -7.94 27.33 -2.41
CA VAL A 253 -9.28 26.75 -2.54
C VAL A 253 -10.03 27.39 -3.69
N ARG A 254 -10.05 28.72 -3.82
CA ARG A 254 -10.72 29.41 -4.93
C ARG A 254 -10.08 29.13 -6.27
N ARG A 255 -8.76 29.12 -6.33
CA ARG A 255 -8.04 29.02 -7.60
C ARG A 255 -7.82 27.59 -8.07
N TRP A 256 -7.61 26.67 -7.16
CA TRP A 256 -7.08 25.34 -7.51
C TRP A 256 -7.99 24.17 -7.16
N THR A 257 -9.12 24.40 -6.47
CA THR A 257 -10.10 23.34 -6.24
C THR A 257 -11.33 23.54 -7.12
N ASN A 258 -12.16 22.49 -7.24
CA ASN A 258 -13.49 22.63 -7.83
C ASN A 258 -14.57 23.01 -6.79
N GLY A 259 -14.14 23.53 -5.64
CA GLY A 259 -15.03 23.98 -4.57
C GLY A 259 -15.98 25.11 -4.97
N MET A 260 -15.60 25.91 -5.97
CA MET A 260 -16.40 27.02 -6.49
C MET A 260 -17.44 26.60 -7.55
N PHE A 261 -17.44 25.34 -8.03
CA PHE A 261 -18.46 24.90 -8.98
C PHE A 261 -19.82 24.87 -8.32
N LEU A 262 -20.84 25.32 -9.05
CA LEU A 262 -22.22 25.29 -8.56
C LEU A 262 -22.77 23.87 -8.63
N LEU A 263 -23.41 23.46 -7.55
CA LEU A 263 -24.06 22.17 -7.38
C LEU A 263 -25.56 22.40 -7.21
N ASN A 264 -26.37 21.66 -7.95
CA ASN A 264 -27.84 21.64 -7.77
C ASN A 264 -28.17 20.93 -6.46
N LYS A 265 -28.78 21.62 -5.54
CA LYS A 265 -29.13 21.08 -4.18
C LYS A 265 -30.10 19.90 -4.25
N THR A 266 -30.93 19.81 -5.28
CA THR A 266 -31.94 18.75 -5.41
C THR A 266 -31.32 17.46 -5.95
N THR A 267 -30.46 17.58 -6.99
CA THR A 267 -29.89 16.41 -7.66
C THR A 267 -28.52 16.01 -7.10
N GLY A 268 -27.81 16.92 -6.43
CA GLY A 268 -26.44 16.73 -5.99
C GLY A 268 -25.40 16.77 -7.14
N ALA A 269 -25.83 17.10 -8.37
CA ALA A 269 -24.96 17.17 -9.52
C ALA A 269 -24.37 18.59 -9.69
N VAL A 270 -23.12 18.65 -10.17
CA VAL A 270 -22.49 19.92 -10.55
C VAL A 270 -23.16 20.44 -11.82
N ILE A 271 -23.44 21.75 -11.83
CA ILE A 271 -24.08 22.45 -12.98
C ILE A 271 -23.04 22.64 -14.08
N THR A 272 -23.42 22.24 -15.28
CA THR A 272 -22.63 22.42 -16.50
C THR A 272 -23.24 23.50 -17.42
N GLU A 273 -22.48 23.93 -18.40
CA GLU A 273 -22.96 24.85 -19.43
C GLU A 273 -24.17 24.27 -20.17
N ALA A 274 -24.18 22.95 -20.43
CA ALA A 274 -25.28 22.25 -21.07
C ALA A 274 -26.59 22.26 -20.27
N ASP A 275 -26.56 22.54 -18.96
CA ASP A 275 -27.76 22.70 -18.13
C ASP A 275 -28.40 24.08 -18.31
N LEU A 276 -27.60 25.10 -18.71
CA LEU A 276 -28.05 26.48 -18.87
C LEU A 276 -28.32 26.84 -20.35
N ILE A 277 -27.55 26.25 -21.25
CA ILE A 277 -27.56 26.62 -22.70
C ILE A 277 -27.76 25.35 -23.54
N ALA A 278 -28.70 25.38 -24.49
CA ALA A 278 -29.05 24.22 -25.30
C ALA A 278 -27.87 23.61 -26.10
N ALA A 279 -26.91 24.43 -26.53
CA ALA A 279 -25.72 24.00 -27.25
C ALA A 279 -24.46 23.99 -26.34
N GLY A 280 -24.66 24.08 -25.03
CA GLY A 280 -23.57 24.13 -24.07
C GLY A 280 -22.85 22.77 -23.89
N SER A 281 -21.63 22.83 -23.40
CA SER A 281 -20.79 21.67 -23.12
C SER A 281 -21.13 21.04 -21.78
N GLN A 282 -21.16 19.69 -21.72
CA GLN A 282 -21.25 18.95 -20.45
C GLN A 282 -19.92 18.93 -19.65
N ASN A 283 -18.84 19.34 -20.29
CA ASN A 283 -17.52 19.40 -19.67
C ASN A 283 -17.13 20.79 -19.19
N HIS A 284 -17.96 21.80 -19.43
CA HIS A 284 -17.75 23.16 -18.94
C HIS A 284 -18.60 23.40 -17.68
N PHE A 285 -17.97 23.95 -16.64
CA PHE A 285 -18.59 24.06 -15.32
C PHE A 285 -19.03 25.49 -15.02
N VAL A 286 -20.14 25.63 -14.31
CA VAL A 286 -20.70 26.91 -13.92
C VAL A 286 -20.19 27.32 -12.55
N VAL A 287 -19.73 28.58 -12.46
CA VAL A 287 -19.38 29.23 -11.19
C VAL A 287 -20.20 30.53 -11.03
N TRP A 288 -20.25 31.02 -9.78
CA TRP A 288 -20.84 32.35 -9.52
C TRP A 288 -19.71 33.37 -9.32
N ASP A 289 -19.70 34.43 -10.10
CA ASP A 289 -18.76 35.53 -9.91
C ASP A 289 -19.30 36.54 -8.91
N GLU A 290 -18.67 36.64 -7.73
CA GLU A 290 -19.04 37.60 -6.67
C GLU A 290 -18.86 39.04 -7.09
N ALA A 291 -17.94 39.36 -8.01
CA ALA A 291 -17.66 40.74 -8.43
C ALA A 291 -18.77 41.31 -9.31
N LYS A 292 -19.37 40.49 -10.18
CA LYS A 292 -20.39 40.91 -11.12
C LYS A 292 -21.79 40.40 -10.79
N ASN A 293 -21.87 39.50 -9.77
CA ASN A 293 -23.12 38.88 -9.31
C ASN A 293 -23.88 38.14 -10.44
N GLU A 294 -23.14 37.31 -11.20
CA GLU A 294 -23.64 36.53 -12.32
C GLU A 294 -22.93 35.19 -12.48
N THR A 295 -23.48 34.28 -13.28
CA THR A 295 -22.84 33.04 -13.66
C THR A 295 -21.72 33.23 -14.66
N VAL A 296 -20.66 32.44 -14.55
CA VAL A 296 -19.53 32.37 -15.48
C VAL A 296 -19.18 30.93 -15.76
N ILE A 297 -18.78 30.64 -16.98
CA ILE A 297 -18.36 29.32 -17.41
C ILE A 297 -16.85 29.16 -17.17
N TYR A 298 -16.47 28.02 -16.58
CA TYR A 298 -15.09 27.54 -16.48
C TYR A 298 -14.89 26.41 -17.51
N ASP A 299 -13.88 26.58 -18.36
CA ASP A 299 -13.46 25.59 -19.33
C ASP A 299 -12.20 24.83 -18.83
N PRO A 300 -12.29 23.53 -18.53
CA PRO A 300 -11.13 22.73 -18.10
C PRO A 300 -10.04 22.56 -19.16
N ASP A 301 -10.41 22.60 -20.47
CA ASP A 301 -9.46 22.39 -21.55
C ASP A 301 -8.49 23.56 -21.66
N THR A 302 -8.96 24.78 -21.41
CA THR A 302 -8.13 25.98 -21.34
C THR A 302 -7.61 26.24 -19.93
N GLY A 303 -8.25 25.69 -18.90
CA GLY A 303 -7.98 25.94 -17.49
C GLY A 303 -8.40 27.35 -17.04
N ALA A 304 -9.28 28.01 -17.82
CA ALA A 304 -9.66 29.41 -17.67
C ALA A 304 -11.18 29.58 -17.60
N TYR A 305 -11.59 30.76 -17.19
CA TYR A 305 -12.97 31.25 -17.34
C TYR A 305 -13.13 31.89 -18.72
N VAL A 306 -14.34 31.91 -19.20
CA VAL A 306 -14.67 32.56 -20.49
C VAL A 306 -14.41 34.07 -20.51
N ARG A 307 -14.06 34.65 -19.36
CA ARG A 307 -13.63 36.05 -19.21
C ARG A 307 -12.58 36.19 -18.10
N ASP A 308 -11.87 37.32 -18.10
CA ASP A 308 -10.87 37.64 -17.09
C ASP A 308 -11.48 38.20 -15.79
N HIS A 309 -10.66 38.22 -14.73
CA HIS A 309 -10.97 38.83 -13.43
C HIS A 309 -12.19 38.27 -12.71
N VAL A 310 -12.45 36.94 -12.87
CA VAL A 310 -13.55 36.26 -12.18
C VAL A 310 -13.16 36.01 -10.73
N ARG A 311 -14.03 36.36 -9.80
CA ARG A 311 -13.90 36.02 -8.37
C ARG A 311 -14.98 34.99 -8.01
N PRO A 312 -14.69 33.68 -8.11
CA PRO A 312 -15.69 32.65 -7.90
C PRO A 312 -16.10 32.55 -6.43
N ALA A 313 -17.39 32.44 -6.17
CA ALA A 313 -17.98 32.28 -4.85
C ALA A 313 -17.66 30.91 -4.27
N LEU A 314 -17.39 30.87 -2.95
CA LEU A 314 -17.29 29.63 -2.18
C LEU A 314 -18.54 29.35 -1.35
N PHE A 315 -19.38 30.35 -1.17
CA PHE A 315 -20.61 30.30 -0.37
C PHE A 315 -21.77 31.01 -1.05
N GLY A 316 -22.98 30.70 -0.61
CA GLY A 316 -24.21 31.38 -0.99
C GLY A 316 -25.08 30.60 -1.96
N THR A 317 -26.30 30.35 -1.55
CA THR A 317 -27.31 29.73 -2.40
C THR A 317 -27.79 30.69 -3.50
N ARG A 318 -27.97 30.18 -4.72
CA ARG A 318 -28.43 30.92 -5.90
C ARG A 318 -29.56 30.18 -6.60
N ILE A 319 -30.45 30.90 -7.24
CA ILE A 319 -31.47 30.31 -8.10
C ILE A 319 -31.06 30.57 -9.54
N LEU A 320 -30.86 29.51 -10.29
CA LEU A 320 -30.55 29.55 -11.72
C LEU A 320 -31.74 29.02 -12.52
N ARG A 321 -31.86 29.43 -13.77
CA ARG A 321 -32.83 28.84 -14.71
C ARG A 321 -32.11 27.90 -15.67
N SER A 322 -32.63 26.69 -15.78
CA SER A 322 -32.14 25.73 -16.77
C SER A 322 -32.52 26.18 -18.18
N LYS A 323 -31.88 25.57 -19.19
CA LYS A 323 -32.22 25.75 -20.60
C LYS A 323 -33.71 25.51 -20.90
N ASP A 324 -34.37 24.68 -20.11
CA ASP A 324 -35.78 24.33 -20.24
C ASP A 324 -36.70 25.26 -19.42
N GLY A 325 -36.15 26.32 -18.83
CA GLY A 325 -36.86 27.31 -18.04
C GLY A 325 -37.14 26.92 -16.57
N ASN A 326 -36.73 25.73 -16.12
CA ASN A 326 -36.94 25.27 -14.75
C ASN A 326 -35.96 25.96 -13.77
N GLU A 327 -36.46 26.29 -12.58
CA GLU A 327 -35.62 26.84 -11.52
C GLU A 327 -34.77 25.74 -10.87
N MET A 328 -33.49 26.03 -10.65
CA MET A 328 -32.53 25.18 -9.95
C MET A 328 -31.97 25.93 -8.75
N ILE A 329 -32.12 25.39 -7.56
CA ILE A 329 -31.47 25.91 -6.36
C ILE A 329 -30.07 25.38 -6.33
N CYS A 330 -29.07 26.25 -6.42
CA CYS A 330 -27.66 25.91 -6.55
C CYS A 330 -26.83 26.51 -5.43
N GLN A 331 -25.77 25.80 -5.03
CA GLN A 331 -24.77 26.29 -4.07
C GLN A 331 -23.37 25.85 -4.49
N PRO A 332 -22.28 26.52 -4.07
CA PRO A 332 -20.93 26.06 -4.32
C PRO A 332 -20.65 24.69 -3.68
N VAL A 333 -19.86 23.87 -4.37
CA VAL A 333 -19.38 22.58 -3.85
C VAL A 333 -18.68 22.72 -2.48
N PHE A 334 -17.95 23.82 -2.27
CA PHE A 334 -17.26 24.11 -1.01
C PHE A 334 -18.24 24.31 0.16
N GLU A 335 -19.32 25.06 -0.05
CA GLU A 335 -20.37 25.22 0.95
C GLU A 335 -21.01 23.87 1.30
N ARG A 336 -21.28 23.03 0.28
CA ARG A 336 -21.82 21.69 0.51
C ARG A 336 -20.86 20.80 1.32
N LEU A 337 -19.56 20.89 1.05
CA LEU A 337 -18.55 20.20 1.87
C LEU A 337 -18.58 20.69 3.33
N GLY A 338 -18.76 22.00 3.53
CA GLY A 338 -18.93 22.59 4.87
C GLY A 338 -20.16 22.07 5.60
N GLU A 339 -21.30 21.95 4.90
CA GLU A 339 -22.53 21.36 5.46
C GLU A 339 -22.31 19.91 5.90
N ILE A 340 -21.67 19.09 5.05
CA ILE A 340 -21.33 17.68 5.40
C ILE A 340 -20.40 17.65 6.62
N ALA A 341 -19.36 18.49 6.62
CA ALA A 341 -18.38 18.53 7.70
C ALA A 341 -19.00 18.96 9.05
N ALA A 342 -19.99 19.88 9.03
CA ALA A 342 -20.69 20.36 10.22
C ALA A 342 -21.49 19.25 10.94
N GLU A 343 -21.88 18.19 10.23
CA GLU A 343 -22.48 17.00 10.86
C GLU A 343 -21.50 16.27 11.79
N PHE A 344 -20.20 16.52 11.59
CA PHE A 344 -19.09 15.93 12.36
C PHE A 344 -18.34 16.96 13.20
N ALA A 345 -19.01 18.07 13.58
CA ALA A 345 -18.43 19.04 14.52
C ALA A 345 -17.77 18.32 15.73
N PRO A 346 -16.65 18.83 16.29
CA PRO A 346 -15.81 18.12 17.24
C PRO A 346 -16.56 17.43 18.38
N GLU A 347 -17.63 18.03 18.91
CA GLU A 347 -18.44 17.47 20.01
C GLU A 347 -19.24 16.23 19.58
N LYS A 348 -19.71 16.20 18.31
CA LYS A 348 -20.39 15.03 17.74
C LYS A 348 -19.36 13.97 17.34
N SER A 349 -18.27 14.40 16.72
CA SER A 349 -17.16 13.54 16.29
C SER A 349 -16.52 12.81 17.47
N ALA A 350 -16.39 13.42 18.64
CA ALA A 350 -15.82 12.80 19.84
C ALA A 350 -16.54 11.51 20.24
N LYS A 351 -17.86 11.44 20.06
CA LYS A 351 -18.68 10.25 20.36
C LYS A 351 -18.40 9.11 19.36
N ILE A 352 -18.06 9.45 18.12
CA ILE A 352 -17.79 8.49 17.04
C ILE A 352 -16.35 8.01 17.11
N THR A 353 -15.42 8.96 17.23
CA THR A 353 -13.98 8.73 17.03
C THR A 353 -13.24 8.40 18.32
N TRP A 354 -13.84 8.65 19.48
CA TRP A 354 -13.23 8.61 20.82
C TRP A 354 -12.12 9.65 21.04
N VAL A 355 -11.95 10.58 20.11
CA VAL A 355 -11.01 11.69 20.24
C VAL A 355 -11.70 12.87 20.91
N PRO A 356 -11.19 13.41 22.02
CA PRO A 356 -11.78 14.57 22.69
C PRO A 356 -11.92 15.80 21.77
N ALA A 357 -13.06 16.50 21.85
CA ALA A 357 -13.35 17.63 20.99
C ALA A 357 -12.28 18.73 21.03
N ASP A 358 -11.76 19.04 22.23
CA ASP A 358 -10.69 20.04 22.42
C ASP A 358 -9.38 19.64 21.70
N GLN A 359 -9.09 18.34 21.58
CA GLN A 359 -7.93 17.87 20.83
C GLN A 359 -8.14 18.04 19.32
N VAL A 360 -9.36 17.88 18.82
CA VAL A 360 -9.69 18.12 17.40
C VAL A 360 -9.47 19.60 17.07
N TRP A 361 -10.03 20.53 17.88
CA TRP A 361 -9.84 21.97 17.73
C TRP A 361 -8.34 22.38 17.78
N LYS A 362 -7.61 21.90 18.77
CA LYS A 362 -6.16 22.16 18.90
C LYS A 362 -5.37 21.62 17.72
N THR A 363 -5.78 20.48 17.19
CA THR A 363 -5.13 19.87 16.01
C THR A 363 -5.37 20.72 14.77
N ALA A 364 -6.63 21.12 14.50
CA ALA A 364 -6.95 21.98 13.37
C ALA A 364 -6.16 23.30 13.43
N LEU A 365 -6.11 23.95 14.60
CA LEU A 365 -5.32 25.16 14.83
C LEU A 365 -3.83 24.93 14.54
N MET A 366 -3.28 23.80 15.03
CA MET A 366 -1.86 23.46 14.80
C MET A 366 -1.55 23.27 13.32
N LEU A 367 -2.41 22.54 12.59
CA LEU A 367 -2.23 22.28 11.15
C LEU A 367 -2.31 23.57 10.34
N ALA A 368 -3.24 24.47 10.68
CA ALA A 368 -3.45 25.74 9.98
C ALA A 368 -2.28 26.73 10.15
N HIS A 369 -1.70 26.80 11.35
CA HIS A 369 -0.72 27.82 11.70
C HIS A 369 0.75 27.37 11.65
N ASN A 370 1.03 26.06 11.49
CA ASN A 370 2.39 25.55 11.36
C ASN A 370 2.64 25.04 9.92
N ARG A 371 2.49 25.92 8.95
CA ARG A 371 2.69 25.63 7.53
C ARG A 371 4.07 26.09 7.05
N PRO A 372 4.69 25.45 6.03
CA PRO A 372 4.13 24.36 5.21
C PRO A 372 4.03 23.02 5.95
N LEU A 373 2.99 22.27 5.60
CA LEU A 373 2.66 20.97 6.15
C LEU A 373 2.98 19.85 5.16
N SER A 374 3.70 18.82 5.60
CA SER A 374 3.74 17.53 4.89
C SER A 374 2.74 16.54 5.47
N LEU A 375 2.10 15.77 4.61
CA LEU A 375 1.18 14.68 4.96
C LEU A 375 1.76 13.34 4.52
N TYR A 376 1.64 12.31 5.36
CA TYR A 376 1.80 10.94 4.88
C TYR A 376 0.83 9.98 5.59
N MET A 377 0.09 9.22 4.80
CA MET A 377 -0.82 8.18 5.29
C MET A 377 -0.43 6.83 4.72
N TRP A 378 -0.88 5.76 5.38
CA TRP A 378 -0.65 4.41 4.90
C TRP A 378 -1.85 3.50 5.20
N ASN A 379 -1.62 2.19 5.24
CA ASN A 379 -2.67 1.18 5.36
C ASN A 379 -3.41 1.15 6.71
N GLY A 380 -3.06 1.99 7.67
CA GLY A 380 -3.92 2.30 8.81
C GLY A 380 -5.27 2.86 8.40
N VAL A 381 -5.29 3.62 7.29
CA VAL A 381 -6.51 4.13 6.65
C VAL A 381 -7.13 3.10 5.71
N GLY A 382 -6.32 2.25 5.08
CA GLY A 382 -6.69 1.42 3.93
C GLY A 382 -7.28 0.05 4.26
N GLN A 383 -7.44 -0.35 5.54
CA GLN A 383 -7.90 -1.69 5.92
C GLN A 383 -9.25 -1.65 6.65
N HIS A 384 -10.22 -0.98 6.02
CA HIS A 384 -11.58 -0.75 6.54
C HIS A 384 -12.61 -0.88 5.41
N THR A 385 -13.88 -1.05 5.78
CA THR A 385 -15.00 -1.13 4.82
C THR A 385 -15.43 0.25 4.28
N ASN A 386 -14.84 1.34 4.76
CA ASN A 386 -15.10 2.72 4.37
C ASN A 386 -13.81 3.46 3.95
N ALA A 387 -12.77 2.71 3.61
CA ALA A 387 -11.40 3.23 3.43
C ALA A 387 -11.27 4.24 2.28
N THR A 388 -12.02 4.07 1.19
CA THR A 388 -11.89 4.93 0.00
C THR A 388 -12.39 6.35 0.27
N GLN A 389 -13.58 6.50 0.86
CA GLN A 389 -14.10 7.83 1.23
C GLN A 389 -13.30 8.46 2.37
N THR A 390 -12.81 7.65 3.32
CA THR A 390 -11.86 8.12 4.35
C THR A 390 -10.60 8.71 3.73
N SER A 391 -10.00 8.03 2.75
CA SER A 391 -8.83 8.54 2.02
C SER A 391 -9.12 9.87 1.33
N ARG A 392 -10.31 10.01 0.72
CA ARG A 392 -10.73 11.27 0.08
C ARG A 392 -10.98 12.38 1.08
N ALA A 393 -11.54 12.08 2.25
CA ALA A 393 -11.71 13.08 3.31
C ALA A 393 -10.36 13.64 3.80
N ILE A 394 -9.35 12.76 4.00
CA ILE A 394 -7.99 13.16 4.36
C ILE A 394 -7.32 13.97 3.23
N ALA A 395 -7.51 13.57 1.97
CA ALA A 395 -7.00 14.31 0.82
C ALA A 395 -7.65 15.69 0.70
N SER A 396 -8.96 15.79 0.96
CA SER A 396 -9.70 17.07 0.98
C SER A 396 -9.24 17.98 2.12
N LEU A 397 -9.00 17.43 3.32
CA LEU A 397 -8.41 18.17 4.44
C LEU A 397 -7.05 18.79 4.03
N TYR A 398 -6.21 17.99 3.39
CA TYR A 398 -4.91 18.46 2.92
C TYR A 398 -5.02 19.50 1.80
N ALA A 399 -6.04 19.36 0.92
CA ALA A 399 -6.33 20.35 -0.13
C ALA A 399 -6.72 21.73 0.43
N LEU A 400 -7.49 21.75 1.52
CA LEU A 400 -7.88 23.01 2.16
C LEU A 400 -6.67 23.79 2.73
N LEU A 401 -5.61 23.06 3.11
CA LEU A 401 -4.38 23.68 3.61
C LEU A 401 -3.44 24.19 2.51
N GLY A 402 -3.63 23.79 1.23
CA GLY A 402 -2.92 24.36 0.09
C GLY A 402 -1.42 24.08 -0.02
N ASP A 403 -0.89 23.09 0.70
CA ASP A 403 0.56 22.80 0.76
C ASP A 403 1.01 21.74 -0.26
N PHE A 404 0.11 21.32 -1.18
CA PHE A 404 0.44 20.37 -2.23
C PHE A 404 1.38 20.97 -3.27
N ASP A 405 2.47 20.26 -3.58
CA ASP A 405 3.51 20.61 -4.54
C ASP A 405 4.22 21.95 -4.24
N ARG A 406 4.25 22.35 -2.95
CA ARG A 406 5.03 23.47 -2.39
C ARG A 406 6.23 22.94 -1.61
N GLN A 407 7.27 23.75 -1.52
CA GLN A 407 8.42 23.45 -0.66
C GLN A 407 7.97 23.27 0.79
N GLY A 408 8.36 22.16 1.42
CA GLY A 408 7.91 21.78 2.77
C GLY A 408 6.55 21.09 2.83
N GLY A 409 5.86 20.94 1.71
CA GLY A 409 4.67 20.10 1.53
C GLY A 409 5.00 18.74 0.90
N ASN A 410 4.03 18.14 0.22
CA ASN A 410 4.25 16.93 -0.57
C ASN A 410 4.61 17.29 -2.01
N VAL A 411 5.78 16.84 -2.48
CA VAL A 411 6.38 17.28 -3.75
C VAL A 411 6.64 16.08 -4.67
N THR A 412 6.33 16.24 -5.93
CA THR A 412 6.80 15.31 -6.98
C THR A 412 8.24 15.67 -7.34
N PHE A 413 9.20 15.05 -6.67
CA PHE A 413 10.60 15.20 -7.02
C PHE A 413 10.94 14.51 -8.34
N PRO A 414 11.83 15.08 -9.15
CA PRO A 414 12.24 14.50 -10.42
C PRO A 414 12.94 13.14 -10.22
N LYS A 415 12.75 12.26 -11.19
CA LYS A 415 13.49 11.00 -11.35
C LYS A 415 14.22 11.04 -12.68
N LEU A 416 15.26 10.24 -12.83
CA LEU A 416 15.90 10.06 -14.13
C LEU A 416 14.99 9.26 -15.06
N PRO A 417 15.00 9.55 -16.36
CA PRO A 417 14.20 8.78 -17.33
C PRO A 417 14.76 7.36 -17.46
N THR A 418 13.88 6.38 -17.56
CA THR A 418 14.23 4.96 -17.80
C THR A 418 13.27 4.38 -18.83
N ASN A 419 13.71 3.35 -19.57
CA ASN A 419 12.80 2.60 -20.40
C ASN A 419 11.79 1.82 -19.53
N ASN A 420 10.53 1.80 -19.97
CA ASN A 420 9.52 0.99 -19.32
C ASN A 420 9.66 -0.49 -19.70
N VAL A 421 9.64 -1.36 -18.70
CA VAL A 421 9.77 -2.82 -18.89
C VAL A 421 8.55 -3.58 -18.36
N ASP A 422 7.46 -2.89 -17.96
CA ASP A 422 6.29 -3.53 -17.34
C ASP A 422 5.36 -4.26 -18.33
N GLY A 423 5.52 -4.03 -19.64
CA GLY A 423 4.84 -4.77 -20.70
C GLY A 423 3.34 -4.51 -20.81
N LYS A 424 2.81 -3.43 -20.24
CA LYS A 424 1.37 -3.12 -20.31
C LYS A 424 0.87 -2.99 -21.74
N GLU A 425 1.72 -2.59 -22.66
CA GLU A 425 1.46 -2.47 -24.09
C GLU A 425 1.10 -3.81 -24.76
N PHE A 426 1.48 -4.95 -24.18
CA PHE A 426 1.18 -6.28 -24.69
C PHE A 426 -0.20 -6.79 -24.31
N LEU A 427 -0.87 -6.18 -23.33
CA LEU A 427 -2.21 -6.58 -22.94
C LEU A 427 -3.25 -5.78 -23.74
N SER A 428 -4.08 -6.45 -24.52
CA SER A 428 -5.15 -5.79 -25.25
C SER A 428 -6.20 -5.17 -24.32
N LYS A 429 -6.92 -4.16 -24.81
CA LYS A 429 -8.00 -3.51 -24.03
C LYS A 429 -9.12 -4.49 -23.69
N GLU A 430 -9.43 -5.42 -24.60
CA GLU A 430 -10.43 -6.47 -24.46
C GLU A 430 -10.01 -7.45 -23.36
N ALA A 431 -8.77 -7.91 -23.37
CA ALA A 431 -8.23 -8.76 -22.31
C ALA A 431 -8.23 -8.03 -20.95
N ALA A 432 -7.79 -6.77 -20.93
CA ALA A 432 -7.82 -5.97 -19.71
C ALA A 432 -9.23 -5.75 -19.14
N ALA A 433 -10.26 -5.70 -20.00
CA ALA A 433 -11.67 -5.60 -19.60
C ALA A 433 -12.17 -6.87 -18.89
N LEU A 434 -11.59 -8.03 -19.20
CA LEU A 434 -11.95 -9.33 -18.59
C LEU A 434 -11.37 -9.53 -17.19
N ARG A 435 -10.55 -8.59 -16.67
CA ARG A 435 -9.90 -8.72 -15.36
C ARG A 435 -10.92 -8.98 -14.26
N ILE A 436 -10.69 -10.03 -13.48
CA ILE A 436 -11.57 -10.43 -12.37
C ILE A 436 -11.73 -9.29 -11.37
N GLY A 437 -12.97 -9.02 -10.99
CA GLY A 437 -13.35 -7.94 -10.07
C GLY A 437 -13.57 -6.56 -10.72
N ARG A 438 -13.21 -6.35 -11.99
CA ARG A 438 -13.31 -5.04 -12.66
C ARG A 438 -14.76 -4.55 -12.82
N GLU A 439 -15.66 -5.44 -13.19
CA GLU A 439 -17.08 -5.11 -13.34
C GLU A 439 -17.70 -4.65 -12.01
N LYS A 440 -17.41 -5.39 -10.93
CA LYS A 440 -17.93 -5.09 -9.58
C LYS A 440 -17.28 -3.86 -8.95
N LYS A 441 -16.05 -3.52 -9.35
CA LYS A 441 -15.24 -2.43 -8.79
C LYS A 441 -14.64 -1.57 -9.92
N PRO A 442 -15.46 -0.82 -10.68
CA PRO A 442 -15.03 -0.11 -11.88
C PRO A 442 -14.02 1.02 -11.59
N LEU A 443 -13.96 1.54 -10.37
CA LEU A 443 -12.98 2.52 -9.90
C LEU A 443 -11.90 1.93 -9.00
N GLY A 444 -12.01 0.66 -8.65
CA GLY A 444 -11.12 -0.02 -7.70
C GLY A 444 -9.82 -0.54 -8.32
N PRO A 445 -9.03 -1.30 -7.56
CA PRO A 445 -7.76 -1.87 -7.99
C PRO A 445 -7.80 -2.67 -9.30
N PRO A 446 -8.88 -3.42 -9.63
CA PRO A 446 -8.97 -4.10 -10.92
C PRO A 446 -9.02 -3.15 -12.12
N ALA A 447 -9.52 -1.92 -11.95
CA ALA A 447 -9.50 -0.90 -12.99
C ALA A 447 -8.15 -0.14 -12.99
N SER A 448 -7.67 0.27 -11.82
CA SER A 448 -6.41 0.99 -11.66
C SER A 448 -5.77 0.67 -10.29
N PRO A 449 -4.55 0.15 -10.24
CA PRO A 449 -3.56 -0.02 -11.34
C PRO A 449 -3.70 -1.31 -12.16
N GLY A 450 -4.75 -2.12 -11.97
CA GLY A 450 -4.97 -3.35 -12.70
C GLY A 450 -4.67 -4.61 -11.89
N ASN A 451 -5.07 -4.63 -10.62
CA ASN A 451 -4.79 -5.73 -9.68
C ASN A 451 -6.08 -6.43 -9.22
N CYS A 452 -6.11 -7.75 -9.31
CA CYS A 452 -7.15 -8.57 -8.71
C CYS A 452 -6.89 -8.77 -7.22
N ALA A 453 -7.95 -8.86 -6.41
CA ALA A 453 -7.85 -9.34 -5.05
C ALA A 453 -7.79 -10.88 -5.04
N ALA A 454 -6.99 -11.47 -4.16
CA ALA A 454 -6.84 -12.92 -4.12
C ALA A 454 -8.16 -13.65 -3.80
N TYR A 455 -9.00 -13.08 -2.94
CA TYR A 455 -10.30 -13.69 -2.62
C TYR A 455 -11.28 -13.71 -3.81
N ASP A 456 -11.20 -12.73 -4.73
CA ASP A 456 -11.97 -12.76 -5.99
C ASP A 456 -11.46 -13.89 -6.92
N ILE A 457 -10.15 -14.11 -6.93
CA ILE A 457 -9.53 -15.24 -7.66
C ILE A 457 -9.93 -16.59 -7.05
N PHE A 458 -9.94 -16.71 -5.71
CA PHE A 458 -10.40 -17.94 -5.04
C PHE A 458 -11.86 -18.23 -5.36
N THR A 459 -12.70 -17.21 -5.45
CA THR A 459 -14.09 -17.34 -5.90
C THR A 459 -14.14 -17.84 -7.35
N ALA A 460 -13.32 -17.28 -8.24
CA ALA A 460 -13.28 -17.73 -9.64
C ALA A 460 -12.76 -19.16 -9.80
N ILE A 461 -11.89 -19.64 -8.91
CA ILE A 461 -11.44 -21.03 -8.89
C ILE A 461 -12.57 -21.97 -8.42
N LEU A 462 -13.26 -21.60 -7.35
CA LEU A 462 -14.26 -22.47 -6.72
C LEU A 462 -15.58 -22.49 -7.47
N ASP A 463 -16.06 -21.31 -7.86
CA ASP A 463 -17.40 -21.11 -8.42
C ASP A 463 -17.38 -20.98 -9.96
N GLU A 464 -16.18 -20.93 -10.58
CA GLU A 464 -15.93 -20.75 -12.01
C GLU A 464 -16.53 -19.46 -12.61
N GLN A 465 -16.72 -18.42 -11.76
CA GLN A 465 -17.32 -17.16 -12.14
C GLN A 465 -16.32 -15.99 -11.96
N PRO A 466 -16.28 -15.04 -12.90
CA PRO A 466 -17.02 -14.94 -14.18
C PRO A 466 -16.49 -15.92 -15.25
N TYR A 467 -15.39 -16.58 -15.00
CA TYR A 467 -14.77 -17.66 -15.77
C TYR A 467 -13.78 -18.44 -14.89
N PRO A 468 -13.48 -19.71 -15.24
CA PRO A 468 -12.59 -20.52 -14.40
C PRO A 468 -11.14 -20.03 -14.45
N ILE A 469 -10.48 -20.04 -13.28
CA ILE A 469 -9.03 -19.98 -13.16
C ILE A 469 -8.50 -21.40 -12.98
N LYS A 470 -7.56 -21.79 -13.83
CA LYS A 470 -6.99 -23.15 -13.88
C LYS A 470 -5.54 -23.19 -13.43
N ALA A 471 -4.80 -22.07 -13.57
CA ALA A 471 -3.41 -21.98 -13.13
C ALA A 471 -3.18 -20.79 -12.22
N PHE A 472 -2.27 -20.97 -11.24
CA PHE A 472 -1.80 -19.91 -10.35
C PHE A 472 -0.27 -19.95 -10.18
N LEU A 473 0.40 -18.85 -10.52
CA LEU A 473 1.82 -18.65 -10.26
C LEU A 473 2.01 -17.71 -9.07
N ALA A 474 2.69 -18.15 -8.03
CA ALA A 474 2.90 -17.41 -6.78
C ALA A 474 4.37 -16.98 -6.63
N PHE A 475 4.68 -15.71 -6.90
CA PHE A 475 6.02 -15.14 -6.73
C PHE A 475 6.15 -14.47 -5.36
N GLY A 476 6.82 -15.12 -4.42
CA GLY A 476 7.09 -14.62 -3.07
C GLY A 476 5.81 -14.16 -2.35
N CYS A 477 4.67 -14.78 -2.62
CA CYS A 477 3.39 -14.42 -2.03
C CYS A 477 2.77 -15.56 -1.24
N ASN A 478 2.12 -15.20 -0.12
CA ASN A 478 1.51 -16.17 0.79
C ASN A 478 0.04 -15.80 1.06
N PRO A 479 -0.86 -15.95 0.04
CA PRO A 479 -2.26 -15.56 0.15
C PRO A 479 -3.02 -16.30 1.24
N VAL A 480 -2.66 -17.52 1.61
CA VAL A 480 -3.21 -18.24 2.76
C VAL A 480 -3.05 -17.46 4.07
N MET A 481 -1.93 -16.73 4.23
CA MET A 481 -1.63 -15.97 5.45
C MET A 481 -2.06 -14.50 5.38
N SER A 482 -2.31 -13.97 4.18
CA SER A 482 -2.55 -12.53 3.98
C SER A 482 -3.99 -12.18 3.60
N ASN A 483 -4.80 -13.16 3.24
CA ASN A 483 -6.21 -12.95 2.87
C ASN A 483 -7.14 -13.56 3.93
N PRO A 484 -8.36 -13.01 4.09
CA PRO A 484 -9.35 -13.59 4.98
C PRO A 484 -9.75 -14.99 4.54
N ASP A 485 -10.23 -15.75 5.49
CA ASP A 485 -10.65 -17.14 5.30
C ASP A 485 -9.56 -18.05 4.70
N PRO A 486 -8.51 -18.39 5.47
CA PRO A 486 -7.43 -19.27 5.01
C PRO A 486 -7.92 -20.67 4.56
N ARG A 487 -9.05 -21.14 5.10
CA ARG A 487 -9.65 -22.43 4.73
C ARG A 487 -10.18 -22.40 3.30
N ARG A 488 -10.87 -21.31 2.92
CA ARG A 488 -11.33 -21.09 1.53
C ARG A 488 -10.12 -20.95 0.57
N ALA A 489 -9.07 -20.27 1.01
CA ALA A 489 -7.82 -20.19 0.23
C ALA A 489 -7.21 -21.57 -0.02
N ARG A 490 -7.18 -22.45 1.01
CA ARG A 490 -6.71 -23.85 0.88
C ARG A 490 -7.59 -24.64 -0.10
N GLU A 491 -8.91 -24.57 0.05
CA GLU A 491 -9.86 -25.24 -0.83
C GLU A 491 -9.64 -24.82 -2.28
N ALA A 492 -9.57 -23.52 -2.56
CA ALA A 492 -9.35 -22.99 -3.90
C ALA A 492 -8.02 -23.46 -4.51
N LEU A 493 -6.92 -23.33 -3.79
CA LEU A 493 -5.61 -23.74 -4.29
C LEU A 493 -5.51 -25.26 -4.49
N SER A 494 -6.21 -26.05 -3.66
CA SER A 494 -6.27 -27.51 -3.83
C SER A 494 -7.09 -27.93 -5.06
N LYS A 495 -8.09 -27.14 -5.48
CA LYS A 495 -8.93 -27.40 -6.67
C LYS A 495 -8.23 -27.02 -7.98
N LEU A 496 -7.17 -26.20 -7.96
CA LEU A 496 -6.48 -25.77 -9.19
C LEU A 496 -5.88 -26.95 -9.95
N ASP A 497 -5.97 -26.89 -11.27
CA ASP A 497 -5.34 -27.86 -12.16
C ASP A 497 -3.82 -27.76 -12.08
N PHE A 498 -3.30 -26.52 -11.90
CA PHE A 498 -1.86 -26.29 -11.84
C PHE A 498 -1.49 -25.07 -10.98
N ALA A 499 -0.51 -25.24 -10.07
CA ALA A 499 0.01 -24.16 -9.25
C ALA A 499 1.52 -24.25 -9.06
N VAL A 500 2.21 -23.13 -9.12
CA VAL A 500 3.65 -23.02 -8.90
C VAL A 500 3.94 -21.94 -7.87
N ALA A 501 4.82 -22.21 -6.92
CA ALA A 501 5.33 -21.22 -5.98
C ALA A 501 6.83 -21.01 -6.14
N LEU A 502 7.25 -19.74 -6.13
CA LEU A 502 8.65 -19.34 -5.97
C LEU A 502 8.75 -18.69 -4.60
N ASP A 503 9.52 -19.27 -3.71
CA ASP A 503 9.66 -18.75 -2.35
C ASP A 503 11.02 -19.13 -1.73
N LEU A 504 11.34 -18.50 -0.61
CA LEU A 504 12.52 -18.81 0.19
C LEU A 504 12.29 -20.02 1.11
N PHE A 505 11.04 -20.24 1.52
CA PHE A 505 10.63 -21.24 2.50
C PHE A 505 9.38 -21.98 2.03
N MET A 506 9.13 -23.16 2.57
CA MET A 506 7.90 -23.92 2.35
C MET A 506 6.73 -23.25 3.11
N THR A 507 6.18 -22.20 2.52
CA THR A 507 5.02 -21.46 3.08
C THR A 507 3.75 -22.27 3.02
N PRO A 508 2.69 -21.95 3.81
CA PRO A 508 1.38 -22.59 3.70
C PRO A 508 0.79 -22.54 2.29
N THR A 509 1.09 -21.51 1.51
CA THR A 509 0.69 -21.43 0.09
C THR A 509 1.54 -22.35 -0.79
N ALA A 510 2.87 -22.32 -0.64
CA ALA A 510 3.79 -23.17 -1.41
C ALA A 510 3.48 -24.66 -1.20
N ALA A 511 3.11 -25.03 0.02
CA ALA A 511 2.75 -26.41 0.37
C ALA A 511 1.51 -26.94 -0.39
N LEU A 512 0.72 -26.08 -1.03
CA LEU A 512 -0.45 -26.44 -1.85
C LEU A 512 -0.17 -26.44 -3.36
N CYS A 513 1.06 -26.12 -3.77
CA CYS A 513 1.44 -26.04 -5.19
C CYS A 513 1.93 -27.40 -5.74
N ASP A 514 1.96 -27.51 -7.06
CA ASP A 514 2.49 -28.67 -7.79
C ASP A 514 4.01 -28.59 -7.93
N TYR A 515 4.53 -27.35 -8.04
CA TYR A 515 5.96 -27.08 -8.03
C TYR A 515 6.30 -26.01 -7.00
N VAL A 516 7.44 -26.20 -6.33
CA VAL A 516 8.03 -25.20 -5.44
C VAL A 516 9.46 -24.96 -5.88
N LEU A 517 9.76 -23.73 -6.30
CA LEU A 517 11.04 -23.33 -6.86
C LEU A 517 11.82 -22.50 -5.84
N PRO A 518 13.11 -22.85 -5.57
CA PRO A 518 13.91 -22.20 -4.54
C PRO A 518 14.45 -20.87 -5.00
N ALA A 519 13.96 -19.79 -4.43
CA ALA A 519 14.40 -18.42 -4.72
C ALA A 519 15.65 -18.03 -3.89
N THR A 520 16.47 -17.11 -4.44
CA THR A 520 17.56 -16.46 -3.72
C THR A 520 17.05 -15.35 -2.81
N SER A 521 17.80 -15.05 -1.74
CA SER A 521 17.64 -13.79 -1.02
C SER A 521 18.34 -12.65 -1.79
N PHE A 522 18.04 -11.39 -1.42
CA PHE A 522 18.68 -10.23 -2.07
C PHE A 522 20.21 -10.16 -1.88
N LEU A 523 20.77 -10.93 -0.95
CA LEU A 523 22.21 -11.05 -0.72
C LEU A 523 22.89 -12.05 -1.68
N GLU A 524 22.09 -12.92 -2.28
CA GLU A 524 22.52 -13.99 -3.19
C GLU A 524 22.26 -13.63 -4.67
N MET A 525 21.86 -12.40 -4.99
CA MET A 525 21.52 -11.97 -6.35
C MET A 525 21.87 -10.52 -6.63
N SER A 526 22.22 -10.24 -7.89
CA SER A 526 22.41 -8.87 -8.36
C SER A 526 21.10 -8.25 -8.83
N ALA A 527 20.97 -6.94 -8.71
CA ALA A 527 19.84 -6.16 -9.20
C ALA A 527 20.23 -4.69 -9.42
N ILE A 528 19.36 -3.93 -10.09
CA ILE A 528 19.49 -2.48 -10.19
C ILE A 528 18.33 -1.78 -9.50
N THR A 529 18.59 -0.59 -8.96
CA THR A 529 17.55 0.38 -8.64
C THR A 529 17.81 1.69 -9.36
N THR A 530 16.75 2.26 -9.92
CA THR A 530 16.81 3.50 -10.69
C THR A 530 16.32 4.72 -9.90
N ALA A 531 15.87 4.50 -8.66
CA ALA A 531 15.48 5.55 -7.72
C ALA A 531 15.27 4.97 -6.31
N PHE A 532 15.51 5.79 -5.29
CA PHE A 532 15.14 5.52 -3.90
C PHE A 532 13.97 6.41 -3.48
N GLU A 533 12.97 5.84 -2.79
CA GLU A 533 11.65 6.46 -2.68
C GLU A 533 11.54 7.59 -1.64
N HIS A 534 12.33 7.59 -0.57
CA HIS A 534 12.02 8.41 0.61
C HIS A 534 12.67 9.80 0.64
N ARG A 535 13.82 10.00 0.03
CA ARG A 535 14.54 11.27 0.03
C ARG A 535 14.67 11.86 -1.36
N GLN A 536 14.62 13.17 -1.48
CA GLN A 536 14.83 13.87 -2.74
C GLN A 536 16.13 13.44 -3.43
N ALA A 537 17.24 13.43 -2.71
CA ALA A 537 18.55 13.05 -3.26
C ALA A 537 18.57 11.60 -3.79
N GLY A 538 17.80 10.72 -3.19
CA GLY A 538 17.67 9.33 -3.64
C GLY A 538 16.87 9.17 -4.93
N LYS A 539 15.98 10.11 -5.29
CA LYS A 539 15.15 10.00 -6.50
C LYS A 539 15.93 10.01 -7.80
N THR A 540 17.14 10.60 -7.81
CA THR A 540 18.04 10.69 -8.97
C THR A 540 19.34 9.95 -8.72
N HIS A 541 19.32 8.97 -7.81
CA HIS A 541 20.43 8.09 -7.49
C HIS A 541 20.13 6.67 -7.98
N LEU A 542 21.03 6.14 -8.80
CA LEU A 542 20.97 4.80 -9.34
C LEU A 542 22.05 3.94 -8.68
N GLN A 543 21.77 2.67 -8.47
CA GLN A 543 22.75 1.75 -7.91
C GLN A 543 22.58 0.35 -8.48
N TYR A 544 23.71 -0.29 -8.79
CA TYR A 544 23.82 -1.73 -8.98
C TYR A 544 24.09 -2.37 -7.62
N ARG A 545 23.28 -3.35 -7.26
CA ARG A 545 23.51 -4.20 -6.09
C ARG A 545 24.12 -5.50 -6.58
N ALA A 546 25.40 -5.69 -6.35
CA ALA A 546 26.06 -6.96 -6.59
C ALA A 546 25.58 -8.03 -5.61
N ALA A 547 25.58 -9.29 -6.02
CA ALA A 547 25.46 -10.41 -5.11
C ALA A 547 26.59 -10.34 -4.05
N VAL A 548 26.23 -10.47 -2.79
CA VAL A 548 27.21 -10.44 -1.68
C VAL A 548 27.91 -11.79 -1.56
N VAL A 549 27.15 -12.86 -1.77
CA VAL A 549 27.61 -14.25 -1.78
C VAL A 549 26.93 -15.01 -2.92
N GLU A 550 27.59 -16.07 -3.40
CA GLU A 550 26.99 -16.98 -4.36
C GLU A 550 25.78 -17.70 -3.78
N PRO A 551 24.75 -17.98 -4.60
CA PRO A 551 23.62 -18.78 -4.18
C PRO A 551 24.03 -20.16 -3.68
N LEU A 552 23.52 -20.55 -2.51
CA LEU A 552 23.78 -21.89 -1.98
C LEU A 552 22.90 -22.91 -2.70
N ASN A 553 23.47 -24.08 -2.96
CA ASN A 553 22.80 -25.20 -3.64
C ASN A 553 22.29 -24.78 -5.05
N GLU A 554 21.03 -25.10 -5.36
CA GLU A 554 20.43 -24.81 -6.67
C GLU A 554 19.48 -23.60 -6.66
N ARG A 555 19.58 -22.72 -5.65
CA ARG A 555 18.77 -21.50 -5.60
C ARG A 555 19.04 -20.60 -6.80
N ARG A 556 18.00 -19.97 -7.34
CA ARG A 556 18.08 -19.01 -8.45
C ARG A 556 17.27 -17.76 -8.15
N SER A 557 17.66 -16.62 -8.74
CA SER A 557 16.90 -15.40 -8.58
C SER A 557 15.52 -15.50 -9.26
N ASP A 558 14.53 -14.83 -8.70
CA ASP A 558 13.19 -14.73 -9.31
C ASP A 558 13.27 -14.22 -10.75
N THR A 559 14.20 -13.29 -11.03
CA THR A 559 14.44 -12.74 -12.37
C THR A 559 14.94 -13.82 -13.31
N TRP A 560 15.94 -14.61 -12.91
CA TRP A 560 16.46 -15.70 -13.74
C TRP A 560 15.38 -16.76 -14.03
N ILE A 561 14.64 -17.17 -13.00
CA ILE A 561 13.56 -18.17 -13.14
C ILE A 561 12.51 -17.68 -14.14
N LEU A 562 12.13 -16.40 -14.04
CA LEU A 562 11.13 -15.79 -14.92
C LEU A 562 11.63 -15.70 -16.37
N PHE A 563 12.88 -15.29 -16.59
CA PHE A 563 13.47 -15.16 -17.93
C PHE A 563 13.61 -16.53 -18.59
N GLU A 564 14.08 -17.54 -17.86
CA GLU A 564 14.20 -18.90 -18.36
C GLU A 564 12.83 -19.54 -18.67
N LEU A 565 11.81 -19.26 -17.86
CA LEU A 565 10.45 -19.69 -18.14
C LEU A 565 9.89 -19.00 -19.39
N ALA A 566 10.10 -17.69 -19.53
CA ALA A 566 9.68 -16.92 -20.70
C ALA A 566 10.28 -17.44 -22.00
N LYS A 567 11.57 -17.79 -22.01
CA LYS A 567 12.24 -18.42 -23.17
C LYS A 567 11.53 -19.71 -23.60
N ARG A 568 11.25 -20.60 -22.65
CA ARG A 568 10.56 -21.89 -22.91
C ARG A 568 9.12 -21.73 -23.41
N MET A 569 8.54 -20.55 -23.15
CA MET A 569 7.19 -20.22 -23.60
C MET A 569 7.15 -19.41 -24.90
N GLY A 570 8.27 -19.26 -25.60
CA GLY A 570 8.37 -18.56 -26.88
C GLY A 570 8.42 -17.03 -26.76
N MET A 571 8.79 -16.50 -25.60
CA MET A 571 8.92 -15.05 -25.34
C MET A 571 10.40 -14.61 -25.28
N SER A 572 11.30 -15.35 -25.91
CA SER A 572 12.76 -15.17 -25.78
C SER A 572 13.19 -13.74 -26.10
N GLU A 573 12.79 -13.23 -27.26
CA GLU A 573 13.13 -11.87 -27.73
C GLU A 573 12.69 -10.78 -26.73
N GLN A 574 11.47 -10.88 -26.19
CA GLN A 574 10.93 -9.90 -25.24
C GLN A 574 11.60 -9.99 -23.86
N PHE A 575 12.37 -11.03 -23.61
CA PHE A 575 13.16 -11.24 -22.40
C PHE A 575 14.67 -11.33 -22.72
N PHE A 576 15.11 -10.63 -23.76
CA PHE A 576 16.53 -10.47 -24.13
C PHE A 576 17.29 -11.80 -24.24
N ASP A 577 16.64 -12.83 -24.77
CA ASP A 577 17.16 -14.21 -24.90
C ASP A 577 17.67 -14.81 -23.57
N GLY A 578 17.15 -14.28 -22.43
CA GLY A 578 17.57 -14.68 -21.09
C GLY A 578 18.70 -13.83 -20.51
N ASP A 579 19.23 -12.86 -21.25
CA ASP A 579 20.29 -11.96 -20.78
C ASP A 579 19.72 -10.85 -19.89
N ILE A 580 19.84 -11.03 -18.58
CA ILE A 580 19.37 -10.07 -17.56
C ILE A 580 20.19 -8.77 -17.60
N GLU A 581 21.47 -8.85 -17.95
CA GLU A 581 22.31 -7.64 -18.03
C GLU A 581 21.94 -6.78 -19.23
N ALA A 582 21.64 -7.40 -20.38
CA ALA A 582 21.09 -6.68 -21.53
C ALA A 582 19.75 -6.02 -21.19
N ALA A 583 18.90 -6.68 -20.40
CA ALA A 583 17.64 -6.11 -19.92
C ALA A 583 17.86 -4.91 -19.00
N TYR A 584 18.82 -4.96 -18.09
CA TYR A 584 19.19 -3.82 -17.25
C TYR A 584 19.80 -2.67 -18.06
N ALA A 585 20.67 -2.98 -19.03
CA ALA A 585 21.24 -1.97 -19.94
C ALA A 585 20.14 -1.26 -20.74
N TYR A 586 19.16 -2.00 -21.25
CA TYR A 586 17.98 -1.42 -21.91
C TYR A 586 17.21 -0.48 -20.98
N GLU A 587 16.93 -0.89 -19.75
CA GLU A 587 16.23 -0.06 -18.78
C GLU A 587 16.98 1.25 -18.49
N LEU A 588 18.30 1.18 -18.34
CA LEU A 588 19.17 2.32 -18.01
C LEU A 588 19.43 3.28 -19.18
N ALA A 589 19.28 2.83 -20.43
CA ALA A 589 19.70 3.58 -21.61
C ALA A 589 19.28 5.07 -21.63
N PRO A 590 18.04 5.47 -21.28
CA PRO A 590 17.64 6.89 -21.29
C PRO A 590 18.34 7.74 -20.22
N THR A 591 18.96 7.14 -19.20
CA THR A 591 19.68 7.86 -18.15
C THR A 591 21.04 8.40 -18.62
N GLY A 592 21.58 7.84 -19.72
CA GLY A 592 22.95 8.08 -20.17
C GLY A 592 24.01 7.44 -19.27
N ILE A 593 23.62 6.52 -18.36
CA ILE A 593 24.53 5.76 -17.49
C ILE A 593 24.50 4.31 -17.96
N THR A 594 25.67 3.77 -18.27
CA THR A 594 25.81 2.37 -18.68
C THR A 594 25.78 1.44 -17.47
N LEU A 595 25.47 0.16 -17.70
CA LEU A 595 25.50 -0.85 -16.65
C LEU A 595 26.92 -1.04 -16.09
N ASP A 596 27.95 -0.96 -16.95
CA ASP A 596 29.33 -1.10 -16.51
C ASP A 596 29.80 0.07 -15.65
N GLU A 597 29.45 1.32 -16.01
CA GLU A 597 29.68 2.47 -15.12
C GLU A 597 29.03 2.27 -13.76
N LEU A 598 27.79 1.73 -13.75
CA LEU A 598 27.07 1.50 -12.51
C LEU A 598 27.66 0.36 -11.66
N LYS A 599 28.16 -0.71 -12.31
CA LYS A 599 28.89 -1.80 -11.64
C LYS A 599 30.21 -1.31 -11.03
N ASN A 600 30.91 -0.39 -11.71
CA ASN A 600 32.17 0.18 -11.24
C ASN A 600 31.97 1.28 -10.16
N ALA A 601 30.74 1.63 -9.84
CA ALA A 601 30.38 2.57 -8.79
C ALA A 601 29.54 1.88 -7.68
N PRO A 602 30.15 1.10 -6.76
CA PRO A 602 29.40 0.30 -5.77
C PRO A 602 28.49 1.14 -4.85
N GLY A 603 28.81 2.42 -4.62
CA GLY A 603 27.97 3.39 -3.90
C GLY A 603 26.85 3.99 -4.74
N GLY A 604 26.75 3.62 -6.03
CA GLY A 604 25.79 4.17 -6.98
C GLY A 604 26.23 5.49 -7.62
N ILE A 605 25.43 5.99 -8.56
CA ILE A 605 25.68 7.23 -9.31
C ILE A 605 24.51 8.19 -9.12
N SER A 606 24.80 9.39 -8.67
CA SER A 606 23.82 10.48 -8.55
C SER A 606 23.88 11.42 -9.77
N ARG A 607 22.69 11.81 -10.25
CA ARG A 607 22.51 12.88 -11.25
C ARG A 607 21.48 13.88 -10.68
N PRO A 608 21.91 14.82 -9.83
CA PRO A 608 21.00 15.75 -9.17
C PRO A 608 20.21 16.57 -10.19
N VAL A 609 18.88 16.62 -9.99
CA VAL A 609 17.96 17.45 -10.78
C VAL A 609 17.26 18.38 -9.81
N ALA A 610 17.24 19.66 -10.10
CA ALA A 610 16.59 20.65 -9.26
C ALA A 610 15.09 20.37 -9.15
N PRO A 611 14.51 20.42 -7.94
CA PRO A 611 13.08 20.27 -7.77
C PRO A 611 12.34 21.46 -8.39
N SER A 612 11.11 21.22 -8.77
CA SER A 612 10.22 22.26 -9.25
C SER A 612 8.92 22.16 -8.49
N PHE A 613 8.40 23.28 -8.10
CA PHE A 613 7.21 23.40 -7.27
C PHE A 613 6.03 23.99 -8.06
N GLU A 614 4.83 23.87 -7.51
CA GLU A 614 3.58 24.42 -8.08
C GLU A 614 3.42 24.12 -9.56
N LYS A 615 3.74 22.85 -9.93
CA LYS A 615 3.72 22.40 -11.33
C LYS A 615 2.36 22.57 -12.00
N HIS A 616 1.28 22.54 -11.21
CA HIS A 616 -0.09 22.78 -11.66
C HIS A 616 -0.30 24.22 -12.14
N ALA A 617 0.47 25.19 -11.63
CA ALA A 617 0.36 26.59 -12.03
C ALA A 617 1.19 26.96 -13.27
N LYS A 618 2.04 26.03 -13.74
CA LYS A 618 2.90 26.28 -14.91
C LYS A 618 2.10 26.27 -16.21
N THR A 619 2.56 27.08 -17.14
CA THR A 619 2.02 27.12 -18.50
C THR A 619 2.70 26.02 -19.35
N ASN A 620 1.88 25.25 -20.07
CA ASN A 620 2.34 24.27 -21.05
C ASN A 620 2.86 24.98 -22.33
N LYS A 621 3.46 24.20 -23.24
CA LYS A 621 4.00 24.74 -24.52
C LYS A 621 2.92 25.37 -25.40
N ASP A 622 1.67 24.97 -25.25
CA ASP A 622 0.50 25.49 -25.98
C ASP A 622 -0.12 26.76 -25.35
N GLY A 623 0.52 27.33 -24.31
CA GLY A 623 0.05 28.52 -23.61
C GLY A 623 -1.02 28.28 -22.54
N ARG A 624 -1.48 27.04 -22.36
CA ARG A 624 -2.53 26.69 -21.39
C ARG A 624 -1.93 26.41 -20.00
N THR A 625 -2.68 26.72 -18.95
CA THR A 625 -2.32 26.32 -17.59
C THR A 625 -2.37 24.80 -17.46
N ARG A 626 -1.33 24.20 -16.90
CA ARG A 626 -1.23 22.74 -16.75
C ARG A 626 -2.38 22.13 -15.95
N GLY A 627 -2.75 22.76 -14.84
CA GLY A 627 -3.77 22.24 -13.92
C GLY A 627 -3.37 20.92 -13.25
N PHE A 628 -4.33 20.31 -12.58
CA PHE A 628 -4.21 18.97 -11.98
C PHE A 628 -4.63 17.90 -13.02
N ALA A 629 -4.18 16.66 -12.84
CA ALA A 629 -4.52 15.55 -13.74
C ALA A 629 -5.91 14.93 -13.39
N THR A 630 -6.89 15.77 -13.17
CA THR A 630 -8.29 15.46 -12.88
C THR A 630 -9.17 15.86 -14.08
N PRO A 631 -10.41 15.38 -14.19
CA PRO A 631 -11.35 15.84 -15.21
C PRO A 631 -11.56 17.35 -15.24
N SER A 632 -11.65 17.99 -14.07
CA SER A 632 -11.85 19.44 -13.94
C SER A 632 -10.55 20.26 -14.06
N LYS A 633 -9.39 19.64 -14.21
CA LYS A 633 -8.06 20.29 -14.08
C LYS A 633 -7.84 21.02 -12.76
N ARG A 634 -8.67 20.74 -11.76
CA ARG A 634 -8.64 21.27 -10.39
C ARG A 634 -8.49 20.12 -9.39
N VAL A 635 -8.13 20.44 -8.16
CA VAL A 635 -8.27 19.50 -7.05
C VAL A 635 -9.75 19.20 -6.85
N GLU A 636 -10.15 17.94 -6.92
CA GLU A 636 -11.56 17.55 -6.90
C GLU A 636 -12.04 17.24 -5.47
N LEU A 637 -12.65 18.25 -4.83
CA LEU A 637 -13.47 18.05 -3.63
C LEU A 637 -14.72 17.26 -4.03
N TYR A 638 -15.38 17.65 -5.10
CA TYR A 638 -16.41 16.87 -5.80
C TYR A 638 -15.74 16.02 -6.88
N CYS A 639 -15.74 14.70 -6.72
CA CYS A 639 -15.09 13.79 -7.67
C CYS A 639 -16.02 13.42 -8.81
N HIS A 640 -15.73 13.94 -10.00
CA HIS A 640 -16.52 13.65 -11.20
C HIS A 640 -16.54 12.17 -11.57
N LYS A 641 -15.44 11.44 -11.36
CA LYS A 641 -15.38 10.00 -11.60
C LYS A 641 -16.31 9.21 -10.67
N PHE A 642 -16.46 9.65 -9.42
CA PHE A 642 -17.38 9.01 -8.47
C PHE A 642 -18.83 9.29 -8.87
N ALA A 643 -19.17 10.54 -9.19
CA ALA A 643 -20.49 10.90 -9.68
C ALA A 643 -20.88 10.08 -10.91
N ALA A 644 -19.99 9.96 -11.89
CA ALA A 644 -20.21 9.18 -13.12
C ALA A 644 -20.39 7.67 -12.85
N ALA A 645 -19.82 7.15 -11.77
CA ALA A 645 -19.94 5.75 -11.39
C ALA A 645 -21.04 5.48 -10.34
N GLY A 646 -21.83 6.50 -9.99
CA GLY A 646 -22.94 6.38 -9.02
C GLY A 646 -22.50 6.33 -7.56
N TYR A 647 -21.29 6.75 -7.25
CA TYR A 647 -20.79 6.88 -5.87
C TYR A 647 -20.93 8.32 -5.37
N PRO A 648 -21.04 8.55 -4.05
CA PRO A 648 -21.06 9.90 -3.49
C PRO A 648 -19.82 10.69 -3.92
N ALA A 649 -20.05 11.82 -4.58
CA ALA A 649 -19.00 12.61 -5.21
C ALA A 649 -18.18 13.43 -4.21
N LEU A 650 -18.79 13.88 -3.11
CA LEU A 650 -18.12 14.52 -1.99
C LEU A 650 -17.65 13.47 -0.98
N PRO A 651 -16.61 13.74 -0.19
CA PRO A 651 -16.23 12.86 0.91
C PRO A 651 -17.37 12.72 1.91
N GLU A 652 -17.63 11.49 2.33
CA GLU A 652 -18.60 11.18 3.36
C GLU A 652 -18.02 10.19 4.35
N TYR A 653 -18.57 10.17 5.55
CA TYR A 653 -18.29 9.14 6.52
C TYR A 653 -19.41 8.11 6.57
N VAL A 654 -19.01 6.85 6.40
CA VAL A 654 -19.87 5.69 6.64
C VAL A 654 -19.29 4.91 7.80
N GLU A 655 -20.12 4.56 8.79
CA GLU A 655 -19.69 3.73 9.92
C GLU A 655 -19.17 2.37 9.40
N PRO A 656 -18.05 1.82 9.94
CA PRO A 656 -17.60 0.49 9.54
C PRO A 656 -18.73 -0.54 9.59
N ALA A 657 -18.82 -1.39 8.58
CA ALA A 657 -19.92 -2.34 8.41
C ALA A 657 -20.12 -3.28 9.61
N LEU A 658 -19.05 -3.50 10.40
CA LEU A 658 -19.08 -4.29 11.63
C LEU A 658 -18.43 -3.49 12.76
N SER A 659 -19.23 -2.71 13.45
CA SER A 659 -18.81 -1.87 14.57
C SER A 659 -19.84 -1.94 15.72
N PRO A 660 -19.51 -1.41 16.90
CA PRO A 660 -20.48 -1.31 18.01
C PRO A 660 -21.73 -0.49 17.66
N VAL A 661 -21.64 0.39 16.66
CA VAL A 661 -22.73 1.27 16.23
C VAL A 661 -23.55 0.65 15.11
N SER A 662 -22.90 0.12 14.07
CA SER A 662 -23.60 -0.47 12.91
C SER A 662 -24.23 -1.84 13.22
N ARG A 663 -23.62 -2.60 14.16
CA ARG A 663 -24.08 -3.94 14.54
C ARG A 663 -24.08 -4.14 16.06
N PRO A 664 -24.96 -3.40 16.79
CA PRO A 664 -25.09 -3.54 18.24
C PRO A 664 -25.52 -4.96 18.69
N ASP A 665 -26.25 -5.67 17.84
CA ASP A 665 -26.63 -7.07 18.03
C ASP A 665 -25.40 -8.00 18.14
N ILE A 666 -24.41 -7.81 17.28
CA ILE A 666 -23.15 -8.58 17.32
C ILE A 666 -22.26 -8.06 18.45
N ALA A 667 -22.20 -6.75 18.63
CA ALA A 667 -21.39 -6.13 19.68
C ALA A 667 -21.79 -6.58 21.11
N ALA A 668 -23.04 -6.99 21.33
CA ALA A 668 -23.47 -7.58 22.60
C ALA A 668 -22.60 -8.81 23.00
N ASN A 669 -22.16 -9.60 22.03
CA ASN A 669 -21.30 -10.77 22.25
C ASN A 669 -19.81 -10.52 21.93
N PHE A 670 -19.50 -9.52 21.12
CA PHE A 670 -18.16 -9.15 20.67
C PHE A 670 -17.92 -7.64 20.89
N PRO A 671 -17.78 -7.20 22.14
CA PRO A 671 -17.90 -5.79 22.49
C PRO A 671 -16.64 -4.96 22.23
N LEU A 672 -15.57 -5.56 21.74
CA LEU A 672 -14.30 -4.90 21.52
C LEU A 672 -14.03 -4.67 20.01
N VAL A 673 -13.29 -3.63 19.70
CA VAL A 673 -12.85 -3.35 18.32
C VAL A 673 -11.51 -4.02 18.05
N LEU A 674 -11.49 -4.95 17.11
CA LEU A 674 -10.26 -5.58 16.62
C LEU A 674 -9.51 -4.63 15.69
N THR A 675 -8.22 -4.49 15.91
CA THR A 675 -7.30 -3.89 14.95
C THR A 675 -6.05 -4.74 14.81
N ASN A 676 -5.22 -4.48 13.82
CA ASN A 676 -3.91 -5.11 13.70
C ASN A 676 -2.81 -4.09 13.44
N ALA A 677 -1.57 -4.47 13.74
CA ALA A 677 -0.44 -3.64 13.48
C ALA A 677 0.77 -4.42 13.00
N LYS A 678 1.58 -3.76 12.16
CA LYS A 678 2.87 -4.28 11.75
C LYS A 678 3.83 -4.28 12.94
N ASN A 679 4.47 -5.41 13.15
CA ASN A 679 5.51 -5.57 14.15
C ASN A 679 6.83 -4.91 13.69
N THR A 680 7.63 -4.40 14.62
CA THR A 680 8.97 -3.89 14.32
C THR A 680 9.96 -5.00 13.99
N THR A 681 9.77 -6.17 14.58
CA THR A 681 10.69 -7.33 14.50
C THR A 681 10.54 -8.11 13.21
N PHE A 682 9.29 -8.33 12.73
CA PHE A 682 9.02 -9.17 11.57
C PHE A 682 8.42 -8.40 10.40
N VAL A 683 8.46 -9.01 9.21
CA VAL A 683 7.79 -8.48 8.01
C VAL A 683 6.65 -9.42 7.63
N HIS A 684 5.40 -8.95 7.75
CA HIS A 684 4.21 -9.74 7.39
C HIS A 684 4.26 -11.19 7.90
N SER A 685 4.19 -12.18 7.01
CA SER A 685 4.27 -13.61 7.37
C SER A 685 5.69 -14.20 7.31
N GLN A 686 6.75 -13.37 7.35
CA GLN A 686 8.13 -13.77 7.11
C GLN A 686 9.03 -13.56 8.33
N HIS A 687 10.21 -14.20 8.30
CA HIS A 687 11.36 -14.01 9.19
C HIS A 687 11.19 -14.52 10.63
N ARG A 688 10.17 -15.32 10.92
CA ARG A 688 9.98 -15.89 12.26
C ARG A 688 10.89 -17.10 12.54
N SER A 689 11.51 -17.66 11.51
CA SER A 689 12.56 -18.66 11.61
C SER A 689 13.95 -18.08 11.87
N LEU A 690 14.12 -16.73 11.81
CA LEU A 690 15.41 -16.12 12.06
C LEU A 690 15.65 -15.99 13.56
N THR A 691 16.75 -16.58 14.03
CA THR A 691 17.08 -16.75 15.45
C THR A 691 17.14 -15.43 16.22
N SER A 692 17.83 -14.42 15.67
CA SER A 692 17.96 -13.11 16.32
C SER A 692 16.62 -12.39 16.48
N LEU A 693 15.75 -12.48 15.47
CA LEU A 693 14.43 -11.85 15.50
C LEU A 693 13.46 -12.64 16.38
N ARG A 694 13.51 -13.99 16.34
CA ARG A 694 12.64 -14.83 17.13
C ARG A 694 12.95 -14.76 18.62
N LYS A 695 14.23 -14.58 19.01
CA LYS A 695 14.62 -14.28 20.40
C LYS A 695 13.98 -12.99 20.92
N ALA A 696 13.92 -11.94 20.08
CA ALA A 696 13.33 -10.67 20.46
C ALA A 696 11.80 -10.73 20.61
N LEU A 697 11.13 -11.61 19.86
CA LEU A 697 9.69 -11.84 19.94
C LEU A 697 9.38 -13.33 19.74
N PRO A 698 9.41 -14.13 20.82
CA PRO A 698 9.33 -15.58 20.72
C PRO A 698 7.93 -16.12 20.37
N GLU A 699 6.86 -15.40 20.72
CA GLU A 699 5.49 -15.88 20.60
C GLU A 699 4.56 -14.82 20.01
N PRO A 700 3.43 -15.21 19.38
CA PRO A 700 2.39 -14.27 18.93
C PRO A 700 1.75 -13.57 20.12
N SER A 701 1.49 -12.27 19.97
CA SER A 701 0.87 -11.49 21.03
C SER A 701 -0.17 -10.50 20.51
N ALA A 702 -1.05 -10.05 21.39
CA ALA A 702 -1.95 -8.95 21.13
C ALA A 702 -1.92 -7.93 22.27
N ASP A 703 -2.03 -6.64 21.89
CA ASP A 703 -2.09 -5.53 22.82
C ASP A 703 -3.50 -5.38 23.37
N VAL A 704 -3.61 -5.30 24.68
CA VAL A 704 -4.87 -5.09 25.41
C VAL A 704 -4.65 -3.99 26.46
N HIS A 705 -5.53 -3.00 26.50
CA HIS A 705 -5.45 -1.94 27.49
C HIS A 705 -5.68 -2.50 28.92
N PRO A 706 -5.01 -1.98 29.98
CA PRO A 706 -5.21 -2.47 31.35
C PRO A 706 -6.65 -2.51 31.82
N GLU A 707 -7.46 -1.50 31.51
CA GLU A 707 -8.89 -1.46 31.83
C GLU A 707 -9.68 -2.58 31.15
N THR A 708 -9.36 -2.81 29.86
CA THR A 708 -9.96 -3.91 29.09
C THR A 708 -9.52 -5.26 29.65
N ALA A 709 -8.23 -5.42 29.96
CA ALA A 709 -7.69 -6.63 30.54
C ALA A 709 -8.34 -6.98 31.88
N LEU A 710 -8.50 -5.99 32.77
CA LEU A 710 -9.17 -6.16 34.05
C LEU A 710 -10.62 -6.61 33.88
N ARG A 711 -11.37 -5.95 32.98
CA ARG A 711 -12.79 -6.26 32.70
C ARG A 711 -13.01 -7.71 32.28
N TYR A 712 -12.09 -8.27 31.48
CA TYR A 712 -12.21 -9.62 30.89
C TYR A 712 -11.34 -10.67 31.59
N GLY A 713 -10.70 -10.37 32.72
CA GLY A 713 -9.88 -11.31 33.48
C GLY A 713 -8.60 -11.71 32.76
N ILE A 714 -8.09 -10.87 31.87
CA ILE A 714 -6.86 -11.14 31.10
C ILE A 714 -5.63 -10.71 31.90
N LYS A 715 -4.69 -11.63 32.10
CA LYS A 715 -3.42 -11.32 32.77
C LYS A 715 -2.29 -11.17 31.76
N ASN A 716 -1.37 -10.25 32.07
CA ASN A 716 -0.22 -9.99 31.20
C ASN A 716 0.66 -11.23 31.01
N LYS A 717 1.07 -11.49 29.76
CA LYS A 717 1.87 -12.65 29.31
C LYS A 717 1.16 -14.01 29.37
N GLU A 718 -0.05 -14.12 29.86
CA GLU A 718 -0.83 -15.36 29.77
C GLU A 718 -1.41 -15.54 28.36
N TRP A 719 -1.71 -16.79 28.01
CA TRP A 719 -2.41 -17.11 26.78
C TRP A 719 -3.85 -16.63 26.86
N MET A 720 -4.31 -16.03 25.79
CA MET A 720 -5.71 -15.66 25.62
C MET A 720 -6.19 -16.04 24.22
N THR A 721 -7.48 -16.23 24.08
CA THR A 721 -8.17 -16.36 22.80
C THR A 721 -8.70 -15.01 22.39
N VAL A 722 -8.47 -14.62 21.14
CA VAL A 722 -9.15 -13.52 20.47
C VAL A 722 -10.13 -14.13 19.49
N GLU A 723 -11.41 -13.82 19.66
CA GLU A 723 -12.51 -14.37 18.87
C GLU A 723 -13.29 -13.28 18.14
N THR A 724 -13.79 -13.61 16.98
CA THR A 724 -14.70 -12.81 16.18
C THR A 724 -15.88 -13.69 15.71
N PRO A 725 -16.92 -13.15 15.07
CA PRO A 725 -17.97 -13.97 14.46
C PRO A 725 -17.46 -14.96 13.38
N LYS A 726 -16.24 -14.77 12.86
CA LYS A 726 -15.68 -15.63 11.79
C LYS A 726 -14.73 -16.71 12.30
N GLY A 727 -14.04 -16.46 13.40
CA GLY A 727 -13.08 -17.42 13.91
C GLY A 727 -12.35 -16.94 15.14
N ALA A 728 -11.33 -17.69 15.54
CA ALA A 728 -10.53 -17.43 16.72
C ALA A 728 -9.04 -17.68 16.47
N ILE A 729 -8.20 -17.06 17.30
CA ILE A 729 -6.76 -17.32 17.39
C ILE A 729 -6.31 -17.34 18.85
N LYS A 730 -5.18 -18.01 19.11
CA LYS A 730 -4.56 -18.07 20.43
C LYS A 730 -3.27 -17.28 20.43
N VAL A 731 -3.15 -16.31 21.35
CA VAL A 731 -2.02 -15.37 21.44
C VAL A 731 -1.68 -15.04 22.88
N ARG A 732 -0.47 -14.54 23.16
CA ARG A 732 -0.11 -13.99 24.46
C ARG A 732 -0.72 -12.61 24.66
N ALA A 733 -1.29 -12.33 25.80
CA ALA A 733 -1.74 -11.00 26.17
C ALA A 733 -0.54 -10.09 26.48
N ARG A 734 -0.44 -8.96 25.80
CA ARG A 734 0.42 -7.84 26.18
C ARG A 734 -0.44 -6.73 26.78
N VAL A 735 -0.53 -6.70 28.10
CA VAL A 735 -1.31 -5.67 28.80
C VAL A 735 -0.50 -4.38 28.81
N THR A 736 -1.01 -3.34 28.14
CA THR A 736 -0.25 -2.11 27.90
C THR A 736 -1.16 -0.90 27.62
N LYS A 737 -0.71 0.29 28.05
CA LYS A 737 -1.38 1.58 27.78
C LYS A 737 -1.09 2.15 26.37
N ILE A 738 -0.38 1.43 25.52
CA ILE A 738 -0.11 1.91 24.16
C ILE A 738 -1.34 1.87 23.26
N ILE A 739 -2.29 0.98 23.51
CA ILE A 739 -3.58 0.87 22.81
C ILE A 739 -4.69 1.55 23.63
N ILE A 740 -5.68 2.11 22.94
CA ILE A 740 -6.86 2.70 23.60
C ILE A 740 -7.73 1.64 24.30
N PRO A 741 -8.46 1.99 25.37
CA PRO A 741 -9.48 1.12 25.95
C PRO A 741 -10.52 0.72 24.90
N GLY A 742 -11.06 -0.50 25.01
CA GLY A 742 -12.08 -1.01 24.07
C GLY A 742 -11.56 -1.52 22.72
N ALA A 743 -10.25 -1.36 22.44
CA ALA A 743 -9.62 -1.93 21.26
C ALA A 743 -8.62 -3.04 21.62
N VAL A 744 -8.48 -4.01 20.70
CA VAL A 744 -7.51 -5.11 20.78
C VAL A 744 -6.68 -5.12 19.51
N CYS A 745 -5.35 -5.06 19.66
CA CYS A 745 -4.44 -5.02 18.51
C CYS A 745 -3.66 -6.32 18.39
N VAL A 746 -4.00 -7.15 17.39
CA VAL A 746 -3.34 -8.42 17.11
C VAL A 746 -2.14 -8.23 16.16
N GLN A 747 -1.26 -9.20 16.16
CA GLN A 747 -0.19 -9.34 15.18
C GLN A 747 -0.64 -10.29 14.06
N HIS A 748 -0.19 -10.05 12.83
CA HIS A 748 -0.48 -10.92 11.70
C HIS A 748 0.75 -11.74 11.27
N GLY A 749 0.51 -12.82 10.53
CA GLY A 749 1.53 -13.57 9.81
C GLY A 749 2.28 -14.63 10.64
N TRP A 750 1.73 -15.10 11.74
CA TRP A 750 2.32 -16.15 12.56
C TRP A 750 1.99 -17.55 12.04
N TRP A 751 3.00 -18.28 11.57
CA TRP A 751 2.91 -19.68 11.12
C TRP A 751 4.24 -20.42 11.32
N GLN A 752 5.37 -19.74 11.04
CA GLN A 752 6.71 -20.33 10.95
C GLN A 752 7.31 -20.62 12.33
N GLY A 753 7.90 -21.79 12.47
CA GLY A 753 8.73 -22.16 13.62
C GLY A 753 10.14 -21.57 13.53
N CYS A 754 10.94 -21.82 14.56
CA CYS A 754 12.36 -21.52 14.58
C CYS A 754 13.09 -22.71 15.21
N LYS A 755 13.69 -23.56 14.38
CA LYS A 755 14.31 -24.83 14.81
C LYS A 755 15.49 -24.60 15.76
N GLU A 756 16.30 -23.61 15.46
CA GLU A 756 17.51 -23.29 16.25
C GLU A 756 17.18 -22.84 17.68
N LEU A 757 15.94 -22.44 17.94
CA LEU A 757 15.44 -22.07 19.28
C LEU A 757 14.43 -23.07 19.84
N GLU A 758 14.15 -24.16 19.13
CA GLU A 758 13.13 -25.14 19.49
C GLU A 758 11.72 -24.50 19.68
N LEU A 759 11.45 -23.36 19.00
CA LEU A 759 10.18 -22.65 19.09
C LEU A 759 9.23 -23.14 17.99
N PRO A 760 7.96 -23.46 18.37
CA PRO A 760 7.02 -24.07 17.43
C PRO A 760 6.56 -23.12 16.32
N GLY A 761 6.13 -23.71 15.21
CA GLY A 761 5.25 -23.08 14.25
C GLY A 761 3.80 -23.08 14.75
N TYR A 762 2.92 -22.40 14.00
CA TYR A 762 1.50 -22.28 14.31
C TYR A 762 0.68 -22.69 13.09
N ASP A 763 -0.35 -23.47 13.31
CA ASP A 763 -1.24 -23.88 12.22
C ASP A 763 -1.89 -22.66 11.56
N ALA A 764 -1.96 -22.65 10.23
CA ALA A 764 -2.51 -21.57 9.45
C ALA A 764 -4.04 -21.60 9.36
N TYR A 765 -4.68 -22.73 9.68
CA TYR A 765 -6.08 -23.04 9.41
C TYR A 765 -6.90 -23.35 10.67
N ASP A 766 -6.26 -23.50 11.81
CA ASP A 766 -6.89 -23.88 13.07
C ASP A 766 -7.05 -22.70 14.02
N SER A 767 -8.12 -22.73 14.82
CA SER A 767 -8.43 -21.72 15.85
C SER A 767 -7.45 -21.75 17.04
N THR A 768 -6.69 -22.84 17.21
CA THR A 768 -5.59 -22.92 18.19
C THR A 768 -4.29 -22.31 17.68
N GLY A 769 -4.22 -22.00 16.37
CA GLY A 769 -3.13 -21.31 15.74
C GLY A 769 -3.16 -19.79 16.01
N ALA A 770 -2.31 -19.07 15.28
CA ALA A 770 -2.11 -17.63 15.46
C ALA A 770 -2.26 -16.81 14.15
N ASN A 771 -2.91 -17.40 13.14
CA ASN A 771 -3.13 -16.71 11.87
C ASN A 771 -4.27 -15.69 11.99
N ALA A 772 -3.95 -14.40 12.08
CA ALA A 772 -4.94 -13.33 12.20
C ALA A 772 -5.95 -13.27 11.03
N ALA A 773 -5.64 -13.86 9.87
CA ALA A 773 -6.57 -13.96 8.75
C ALA A 773 -7.81 -14.83 9.06
N MET A 774 -7.75 -15.70 10.08
CA MET A 774 -8.89 -16.46 10.60
C MET A 774 -9.97 -15.59 11.27
N LEU A 775 -9.61 -14.37 11.68
CA LEU A 775 -10.49 -13.47 12.44
C LEU A 775 -11.46 -12.66 11.57
N ILE A 776 -11.27 -12.62 10.27
CA ILE A 776 -12.02 -11.76 9.34
C ILE A 776 -12.58 -12.56 8.17
N GLY A 777 -13.75 -12.10 7.67
CA GLY A 777 -14.38 -12.63 6.46
C GLY A 777 -14.11 -11.72 5.26
N ALA A 778 -14.33 -12.26 4.06
CA ALA A 778 -14.29 -11.53 2.80
C ALA A 778 -15.65 -10.94 2.38
N ASP A 779 -16.69 -11.21 3.17
CA ASP A 779 -18.10 -10.81 2.92
C ASP A 779 -18.33 -9.31 3.14
N LEU A 780 -17.48 -8.64 3.91
CA LEU A 780 -17.52 -7.21 4.14
C LEU A 780 -16.29 -6.54 3.53
N SER A 781 -16.51 -5.59 2.65
CA SER A 781 -15.41 -4.86 2.02
C SER A 781 -15.81 -3.43 1.66
N ASP A 782 -14.82 -2.57 1.46
CA ASP A 782 -15.02 -1.25 0.88
C ASP A 782 -15.64 -1.39 -0.53
N PRO A 783 -16.75 -0.71 -0.83
CA PRO A 783 -17.48 -0.92 -2.07
C PRO A 783 -16.71 -0.50 -3.33
N ILE A 784 -15.73 0.37 -3.20
CA ILE A 784 -14.94 0.90 -4.31
C ILE A 784 -13.63 0.13 -4.47
N SER A 785 -12.86 0.01 -3.40
CA SER A 785 -11.53 -0.62 -3.46
C SER A 785 -11.55 -2.13 -3.22
N GLY A 786 -12.59 -2.66 -2.60
CA GLY A 786 -12.62 -4.03 -2.11
C GLY A 786 -11.72 -4.26 -0.90
N SER A 787 -11.32 -3.19 -0.19
CA SER A 787 -10.54 -3.34 1.02
C SER A 787 -11.29 -4.04 2.13
N LEU A 788 -10.57 -4.81 2.91
CA LEU A 788 -11.10 -5.72 3.92
C LEU A 788 -10.91 -5.16 5.34
N PRO A 789 -11.81 -5.46 6.28
CA PRO A 789 -11.79 -4.86 7.62
C PRO A 789 -10.75 -5.48 8.56
N HIS A 790 -9.50 -5.57 8.13
CA HIS A 790 -8.41 -6.08 8.97
C HIS A 790 -8.15 -5.23 10.22
N ARG A 791 -8.65 -3.98 10.26
CA ARG A 791 -8.36 -3.01 11.32
C ARG A 791 -9.59 -2.40 11.98
N SER A 792 -10.77 -2.84 11.60
CA SER A 792 -12.03 -2.43 12.24
C SER A 792 -13.05 -3.56 12.18
N TYR A 793 -12.90 -4.51 13.08
CA TYR A 793 -13.82 -5.66 13.21
C TYR A 793 -14.29 -5.79 14.66
N LEU A 794 -15.37 -6.53 14.92
CA LEU A 794 -15.80 -6.81 16.28
C LEU A 794 -15.14 -8.07 16.82
N CYS A 795 -14.66 -8.01 18.08
CA CYS A 795 -14.03 -9.16 18.74
C CYS A 795 -14.35 -9.22 20.23
N ARG A 796 -14.01 -10.35 20.83
CA ARG A 796 -13.92 -10.54 22.28
C ARG A 796 -12.61 -11.23 22.64
N VAL A 797 -12.21 -11.08 23.90
CA VAL A 797 -11.04 -11.78 24.44
C VAL A 797 -11.47 -12.66 25.63
N ARG A 798 -10.81 -13.80 25.78
CA ARG A 798 -11.02 -14.74 26.91
C ARG A 798 -9.68 -15.30 27.38
N PRO A 799 -9.48 -15.53 28.69
CA PRO A 799 -8.37 -16.32 29.16
C PRO A 799 -8.42 -17.74 28.55
N VAL A 800 -7.27 -18.33 28.29
CA VAL A 800 -7.20 -19.78 27.99
C VAL A 800 -7.14 -20.49 29.33
N THR A 801 -8.19 -21.24 29.63
CA THR A 801 -8.30 -22.11 30.82
C THR A 801 -7.48 -23.38 30.61
#